data_bbcecd602234f0b70d4f6f8e97f4b505
#
_entry.id   bbcecd602234f0b70d4f6f8e97f4b505
#
_cell.length_a   1.000
_cell.length_b   1.000
_cell.length_c   1.000
_cell.angle_alpha   90.00
_cell.angle_beta   90.00
_cell.angle_gamma   90.00
#
_symmetry.space_group_name_H-M   'P 1'
#
loop_
_entity.id
_entity.type
_entity.pdbx_description
1 polymer ?
#
loop_
_entity_poly.entity_id
_entity_poly.type
_entity_poly.pdbx_seq_one_letter_code
_entity_poly.pdbx_strand_id
1 'polypeptide(L)'
;MAEILEPSFRKRKLAAILHADVVGFSRLMGKDEAGTHQALGALRRAVDPLIAAHGGRIVGTAGDSLLADFSSVVDALSCAVEMQRASRAINEPVAPERRLELRIGVNLGDVIIDGDDIFGDGVNISARLEGLAEPGTVCISQTVYDHVRNKLDLDYRPLGSHRVKNIAEPIRAYAVGVPTAAPRPRRGRRPLVAAAGAASLVAAGLVAAALYAGAGRELLGLGATSKPVEVASLAAPARFAQRPSVAVLPFKNLSGDAGQDFFSDGITEDVITALGRFSNLLVIAKSASFPFKGSKALPAEIGRLLDARYLLEGSIRRAGDRLRVNVELTEAATGLRVWSETYDDEVKDVFAVQDDIARRVVGAAAVKLTRFETERVLTKPTENLAAYEYVLRGRDREFLSHASRDRNDEAAALFQRAIDLDPNYAGAYAALGGSHFEAVVSGWTEFRQDELDQAEMLAQKALALDHTTTSAYRLLAMVNQYRRRYDLALGQIDRALEINPSDVDSYQVRGNVLVWAGRAAEALPWLEGSLRLDRGHVLTAQSLCWAYYFLSRYKEAVEAGDRTLARTPGRNSQTLIHPFLAAAYAEMGRSQDAEGERVIVTRLSPFFNARIFAGQFGTQEARDHLLEGLKKAGFR
;
A
#
# COMPACT_ATOMS: atom_id res chain seq x y z
N MET A 1 -4.33 -30.15 27.74
CA MET A 1 -2.99 -29.96 27.17
C MET A 1 -3.17 -28.96 26.03
N ALA A 2 -2.80 -27.74 26.28
CA ALA A 2 -2.91 -26.67 25.31
C ALA A 2 -1.59 -26.59 24.52
N GLU A 3 -1.63 -26.92 23.23
CA GLU A 3 -0.55 -26.69 22.30
C GLU A 3 -0.48 -25.21 22.02
N ILE A 4 0.61 -24.61 22.44
CA ILE A 4 0.97 -23.22 22.17
C ILE A 4 1.41 -23.17 20.70
N LEU A 5 0.59 -22.59 19.82
CA LEU A 5 0.97 -22.25 18.46
C LEU A 5 2.07 -21.18 18.52
N GLU A 6 3.27 -21.56 18.13
CA GLU A 6 4.41 -20.65 17.97
C GLU A 6 4.08 -19.56 16.94
N PRO A 7 4.42 -18.29 17.22
CA PRO A 7 4.28 -17.22 16.24
C PRO A 7 5.25 -17.48 15.09
N SER A 8 4.79 -17.39 13.85
CA SER A 8 5.61 -17.46 12.65
C SER A 8 6.71 -16.38 12.73
N PHE A 9 7.93 -16.82 13.08
CA PHE A 9 9.10 -15.94 13.13
C PHE A 9 9.39 -15.42 11.70
N ARG A 10 9.12 -14.14 11.45
CA ARG A 10 9.72 -13.44 10.30
C ARG A 10 11.23 -13.60 10.45
N LYS A 11 11.90 -14.08 9.41
CA LYS A 11 13.35 -14.27 9.43
C LYS A 11 14.03 -12.94 9.69
N ARG A 12 14.62 -12.79 10.86
CA ARG A 12 15.53 -11.67 11.14
C ARG A 12 16.94 -12.07 10.73
N LYS A 13 17.65 -11.09 10.17
CA LYS A 13 19.04 -11.26 9.73
C LYS A 13 19.82 -10.02 10.12
N LEU A 14 21.01 -10.22 10.67
CA LEU A 14 21.99 -9.14 10.78
C LEU A 14 22.58 -8.90 9.39
N ALA A 15 22.43 -7.70 8.85
CA ALA A 15 22.92 -7.33 7.53
C ALA A 15 23.64 -5.99 7.54
N ALA A 16 24.62 -5.83 6.68
CA ALA A 16 25.16 -4.51 6.36
C ALA A 16 24.28 -3.89 5.27
N ILE A 17 23.79 -2.69 5.51
CA ILE A 17 22.80 -2.02 4.69
C ILE A 17 23.45 -0.78 4.10
N LEU A 18 23.41 -0.68 2.78
CA LEU A 18 23.89 0.46 2.00
C LEU A 18 22.69 1.21 1.43
N HIS A 19 22.60 2.50 1.75
CA HIS A 19 21.63 3.42 1.16
C HIS A 19 22.39 4.50 0.39
N ALA A 20 22.03 4.74 -0.87
CA ALA A 20 22.65 5.75 -1.72
C ALA A 20 21.58 6.62 -2.38
N ASP A 21 21.87 7.91 -2.56
CA ASP A 21 20.98 8.90 -3.15
C ASP A 21 21.77 9.92 -3.96
N VAL A 22 21.14 10.57 -4.97
CA VAL A 22 21.78 11.60 -5.80
C VAL A 22 21.49 13.00 -5.26
N VAL A 23 22.53 13.75 -5.01
CA VAL A 23 22.42 15.09 -4.44
C VAL A 23 21.68 16.05 -5.37
N GLY A 24 20.55 16.57 -4.89
CA GLY A 24 19.78 17.59 -5.61
C GLY A 24 19.15 17.11 -6.92
N PHE A 25 18.81 15.83 -7.01
CA PHE A 25 18.24 15.20 -8.19
C PHE A 25 16.99 15.93 -8.71
N SER A 26 16.02 16.26 -7.85
CA SER A 26 14.81 17.00 -8.23
C SER A 26 15.13 18.37 -8.88
N ARG A 27 16.18 19.06 -8.41
CA ARG A 27 16.64 20.32 -8.99
C ARG A 27 17.26 20.13 -10.38
N LEU A 28 17.99 19.03 -10.58
CA LEU A 28 18.59 18.68 -11.87
C LEU A 28 17.50 18.27 -12.86
N MET A 29 16.53 17.47 -12.45
CA MET A 29 15.35 17.11 -13.23
C MET A 29 14.56 18.34 -13.67
N GLY A 30 14.33 19.29 -12.79
CA GLY A 30 13.63 20.54 -13.12
C GLY A 30 14.36 21.45 -14.11
N LYS A 31 15.68 21.25 -14.33
CA LYS A 31 16.47 22.03 -15.30
C LYS A 31 16.61 21.34 -16.67
N ASP A 32 16.79 20.03 -16.66
CA ASP A 32 17.01 19.20 -17.85
C ASP A 32 16.57 17.75 -17.52
N GLU A 33 15.30 17.47 -17.71
CA GLU A 33 14.68 16.19 -17.37
C GLU A 33 15.29 15.04 -18.18
N ALA A 34 15.29 15.15 -19.50
CA ALA A 34 15.81 14.12 -20.40
C ALA A 34 17.30 13.83 -20.19
N GLY A 35 18.12 14.90 -20.08
CA GLY A 35 19.55 14.77 -19.84
C GLY A 35 19.85 14.19 -18.45
N THR A 36 19.10 14.57 -17.41
CA THR A 36 19.27 14.04 -16.06
C THR A 36 18.87 12.57 -15.98
N HIS A 37 17.76 12.18 -16.61
CA HIS A 37 17.34 10.78 -16.67
C HIS A 37 18.36 9.90 -17.41
N GLN A 38 18.90 10.38 -18.53
CA GLN A 38 19.96 9.67 -19.28
C GLN A 38 21.24 9.52 -18.44
N ALA A 39 21.63 10.58 -17.72
CA ALA A 39 22.79 10.58 -16.84
C ALA A 39 22.60 9.61 -15.65
N LEU A 40 21.40 9.58 -15.04
CA LEU A 40 21.07 8.60 -13.98
C LEU A 40 21.18 7.16 -14.51
N GLY A 41 20.67 6.89 -15.72
CA GLY A 41 20.81 5.59 -16.36
C GLY A 41 22.27 5.20 -16.61
N ALA A 42 23.14 6.16 -16.95
CA ALA A 42 24.57 5.91 -17.09
C ALA A 42 25.24 5.61 -15.74
N LEU A 43 24.89 6.38 -14.70
CA LEU A 43 25.38 6.17 -13.34
C LEU A 43 24.96 4.78 -12.82
N ARG A 44 23.69 4.40 -12.96
CA ARG A 44 23.17 3.08 -12.55
C ARG A 44 23.88 1.93 -13.24
N ARG A 45 24.12 2.01 -14.55
CA ARG A 45 24.90 1.00 -15.29
C ARG A 45 26.33 0.80 -14.77
N ALA A 46 26.90 1.82 -14.16
CA ALA A 46 28.25 1.75 -13.60
C ALA A 46 28.26 1.26 -12.15
N VAL A 47 27.26 1.61 -11.32
CA VAL A 47 27.26 1.32 -9.88
C VAL A 47 26.51 0.03 -9.53
N ASP A 48 25.43 -0.32 -10.23
CA ASP A 48 24.64 -1.53 -9.92
C ASP A 48 25.45 -2.83 -10.02
N PRO A 49 26.31 -3.03 -11.04
CA PRO A 49 27.15 -4.23 -11.12
C PRO A 49 28.16 -4.35 -9.96
N LEU A 50 28.58 -3.25 -9.35
CA LEU A 50 29.51 -3.26 -8.23
C LEU A 50 28.88 -3.90 -6.99
N ILE A 51 27.59 -3.70 -6.78
CA ILE A 51 26.86 -4.31 -5.66
C ILE A 51 26.92 -5.82 -5.76
N ALA A 52 26.60 -6.38 -6.92
CA ALA A 52 26.67 -7.83 -7.15
C ALA A 52 28.10 -8.35 -7.06
N ALA A 53 29.11 -7.62 -7.57
CA ALA A 53 30.52 -7.98 -7.51
C ALA A 53 31.05 -8.07 -6.07
N HIS A 54 30.49 -7.30 -5.15
CA HIS A 54 30.80 -7.34 -3.72
C HIS A 54 29.85 -8.25 -2.91
N GLY A 55 29.10 -9.15 -3.59
CA GLY A 55 28.20 -10.09 -2.92
C GLY A 55 26.98 -9.44 -2.26
N GLY A 56 26.63 -8.23 -2.67
CA GLY A 56 25.43 -7.53 -2.26
C GLY A 56 24.25 -7.80 -3.18
N ARG A 57 23.06 -7.46 -2.70
CA ARG A 57 21.81 -7.55 -3.43
C ARG A 57 21.11 -6.19 -3.38
N ILE A 58 20.67 -5.70 -4.55
CA ILE A 58 19.78 -4.52 -4.60
C ILE A 58 18.41 -4.97 -4.10
N VAL A 59 17.92 -4.28 -3.08
CA VAL A 59 16.65 -4.60 -2.41
C VAL A 59 15.54 -3.64 -2.83
N GLY A 60 15.90 -2.39 -3.14
CA GLY A 60 14.94 -1.40 -3.56
C GLY A 60 15.59 -0.25 -4.32
N THR A 61 14.83 0.32 -5.26
CA THR A 61 15.18 1.54 -5.98
C THR A 61 13.95 2.43 -6.05
N ALA A 62 14.08 3.68 -5.59
CA ALA A 62 13.00 4.67 -5.67
C ALA A 62 13.58 5.96 -6.28
N GLY A 63 13.26 6.21 -7.55
CA GLY A 63 13.81 7.34 -8.29
C GLY A 63 15.35 7.25 -8.41
N ASP A 64 16.05 8.20 -7.81
CA ASP A 64 17.51 8.27 -7.74
C ASP A 64 18.11 7.51 -6.54
N SER A 65 17.27 7.07 -5.61
CA SER A 65 17.68 6.34 -4.41
C SER A 65 17.90 4.84 -4.69
N LEU A 66 18.87 4.24 -3.98
CA LEU A 66 19.23 2.83 -4.06
C LEU A 66 19.43 2.26 -2.66
N LEU A 67 18.81 1.10 -2.41
CA LEU A 67 18.98 0.32 -1.19
C LEU A 67 19.55 -1.05 -1.53
N ALA A 68 20.63 -1.44 -0.84
CA ALA A 68 21.25 -2.76 -1.00
C ALA A 68 21.62 -3.39 0.35
N ASP A 69 21.54 -4.72 0.44
CA ASP A 69 21.98 -5.50 1.60
C ASP A 69 23.17 -6.38 1.28
N PHE A 70 24.05 -6.56 2.28
CA PHE A 70 25.26 -7.36 2.20
C PHE A 70 25.36 -8.25 3.45
N SER A 71 25.92 -9.45 3.26
CA SER A 71 26.26 -10.33 4.38
C SER A 71 27.55 -9.92 5.10
N SER A 72 28.36 -9.05 4.49
CA SER A 72 29.65 -8.58 5.01
C SER A 72 29.71 -7.07 5.06
N VAL A 73 30.04 -6.52 6.23
CA VAL A 73 30.25 -5.08 6.45
C VAL A 73 31.44 -4.56 5.64
N VAL A 74 32.49 -5.39 5.50
CA VAL A 74 33.72 -5.04 4.75
C VAL A 74 33.38 -4.89 3.28
N ASP A 75 32.58 -5.81 2.73
CA ASP A 75 32.19 -5.80 1.32
C ASP A 75 31.24 -4.64 1.04
N ALA A 76 30.28 -4.36 1.94
CA ALA A 76 29.39 -3.21 1.84
C ALA A 76 30.14 -1.87 1.77
N LEU A 77 31.13 -1.67 2.66
CA LEU A 77 31.91 -0.43 2.66
C LEU A 77 32.87 -0.37 1.47
N SER A 78 33.47 -1.48 1.06
CA SER A 78 34.31 -1.54 -0.14
C SER A 78 33.52 -1.20 -1.39
N CYS A 79 32.31 -1.74 -1.53
CA CYS A 79 31.37 -1.42 -2.58
C CYS A 79 31.03 0.09 -2.58
N ALA A 80 30.67 0.66 -1.43
CA ALA A 80 30.35 2.08 -1.30
C ALA A 80 31.49 2.98 -1.78
N VAL A 81 32.76 2.64 -1.43
CA VAL A 81 33.95 3.37 -1.88
C VAL A 81 34.16 3.25 -3.38
N GLU A 82 33.94 2.07 -3.96
CA GLU A 82 34.03 1.86 -5.42
C GLU A 82 32.91 2.56 -6.18
N MET A 83 31.69 2.57 -5.67
CA MET A 83 30.57 3.35 -6.24
C MET A 83 30.90 4.84 -6.29
N GLN A 84 31.50 5.40 -5.25
CA GLN A 84 31.95 6.80 -5.24
C GLN A 84 33.06 7.06 -6.25
N ARG A 85 33.98 6.12 -6.46
CA ARG A 85 35.02 6.24 -7.50
C ARG A 85 34.40 6.21 -8.91
N ALA A 86 33.48 5.27 -9.15
CA ALA A 86 32.77 5.18 -10.42
C ALA A 86 31.95 6.44 -10.72
N SER A 87 31.23 6.96 -9.72
CA SER A 87 30.49 8.22 -9.82
C SER A 87 31.40 9.38 -10.17
N ARG A 88 32.56 9.52 -9.52
CA ARG A 88 33.55 10.57 -9.84
C ARG A 88 34.06 10.47 -11.28
N ALA A 89 34.39 9.27 -11.75
CA ALA A 89 34.89 9.06 -13.11
C ALA A 89 33.85 9.47 -14.17
N ILE A 90 32.58 9.18 -13.93
CA ILE A 90 31.48 9.58 -14.82
C ILE A 90 31.30 11.11 -14.80
N ASN A 91 31.43 11.73 -13.63
CA ASN A 91 31.26 13.17 -13.46
C ASN A 91 32.45 14.00 -13.90
N GLU A 92 33.63 13.41 -14.12
CA GLU A 92 34.85 14.15 -14.51
C GLU A 92 34.69 15.01 -15.77
N PRO A 93 34.09 14.49 -16.88
CA PRO A 93 33.83 15.28 -18.09
C PRO A 93 32.60 16.18 -18.00
N VAL A 94 31.83 16.11 -16.89
CA VAL A 94 30.53 16.80 -16.75
C VAL A 94 30.70 18.14 -16.03
N ALA A 95 30.04 19.18 -16.54
CA ALA A 95 30.02 20.50 -15.90
C ALA A 95 29.46 20.40 -14.46
N PRO A 96 30.03 21.13 -13.49
CA PRO A 96 29.67 20.99 -12.06
C PRO A 96 28.17 21.07 -11.77
N GLU A 97 27.44 21.93 -12.52
CA GLU A 97 26.00 22.17 -12.35
C GLU A 97 25.12 21.00 -12.81
N ARG A 98 25.69 20.05 -13.56
CA ARG A 98 25.00 18.86 -14.13
C ARG A 98 25.49 17.55 -13.54
N ARG A 99 26.41 17.58 -12.58
CA ARG A 99 26.98 16.36 -11.96
C ARG A 99 25.94 15.64 -11.11
N LEU A 100 25.93 14.31 -11.21
CA LEU A 100 25.16 13.42 -10.34
C LEU A 100 26.08 12.88 -9.24
N GLU A 101 26.19 13.59 -8.15
CA GLU A 101 27.03 13.19 -7.01
C GLU A 101 26.23 12.33 -6.04
N LEU A 102 26.80 11.19 -5.64
CA LEU A 102 26.16 10.28 -4.68
C LEU A 102 26.48 10.68 -3.23
N ARG A 103 25.50 10.53 -2.36
CA ARG A 103 25.69 10.38 -0.91
C ARG A 103 25.42 8.93 -0.56
N ILE A 104 26.24 8.33 0.30
CA ILE A 104 26.09 6.92 0.66
C ILE A 104 26.15 6.77 2.17
N GLY A 105 25.15 6.09 2.77
CA GLY A 105 25.11 5.69 4.16
C GLY A 105 25.26 4.18 4.31
N VAL A 106 26.14 3.71 5.23
CA VAL A 106 26.28 2.29 5.51
C VAL A 106 26.08 2.02 7.00
N ASN A 107 25.20 1.07 7.32
CA ASN A 107 24.90 0.64 8.68
C ASN A 107 24.93 -0.89 8.80
N LEU A 108 25.24 -1.39 9.98
CA LEU A 108 25.08 -2.79 10.36
C LEU A 108 23.95 -2.90 11.37
N GLY A 109 22.92 -3.65 11.08
CA GLY A 109 21.78 -3.80 11.99
C GLY A 109 20.88 -4.98 11.63
N ASP A 110 19.99 -5.30 12.55
CA ASP A 110 18.97 -6.31 12.33
C ASP A 110 17.97 -5.84 11.30
N VAL A 111 17.72 -6.67 10.30
CA VAL A 111 16.69 -6.49 9.30
C VAL A 111 15.70 -7.64 9.34
N ILE A 112 14.47 -7.30 9.07
CA ILE A 112 13.40 -8.28 8.80
C ILE A 112 13.39 -8.49 7.30
N ILE A 113 13.55 -9.74 6.86
CA ILE A 113 13.42 -10.11 5.44
C ILE A 113 11.96 -10.45 5.18
N ASP A 114 11.38 -9.78 4.19
CA ASP A 114 10.03 -10.05 3.72
C ASP A 114 10.05 -10.11 2.18
N GLY A 115 10.13 -11.31 1.64
CA GLY A 115 10.39 -11.53 0.22
C GLY A 115 11.76 -11.03 -0.20
N ASP A 116 11.80 -10.14 -1.18
CA ASP A 116 13.03 -9.51 -1.66
C ASP A 116 13.39 -8.20 -0.94
N ASP A 117 12.49 -7.70 -0.07
CA ASP A 117 12.67 -6.46 0.68
C ASP A 117 13.25 -6.67 2.08
N ILE A 118 13.86 -5.60 2.62
CA ILE A 118 14.35 -5.56 3.99
C ILE A 118 13.75 -4.37 4.75
N PHE A 119 13.38 -4.61 6.01
CA PHE A 119 12.77 -3.61 6.89
C PHE A 119 13.45 -3.60 8.25
N GLY A 120 13.30 -2.51 8.98
CA GLY A 120 13.75 -2.38 10.37
C GLY A 120 14.59 -1.14 10.61
N ASP A 121 14.99 -0.95 11.89
CA ASP A 121 15.76 0.23 12.32
C ASP A 121 17.11 0.33 11.61
N GLY A 122 17.70 -0.83 11.25
CA GLY A 122 18.94 -0.87 10.48
C GLY A 122 18.85 -0.14 9.14
N VAL A 123 17.73 -0.27 8.42
CA VAL A 123 17.46 0.42 7.15
C VAL A 123 17.26 1.91 7.38
N ASN A 124 16.48 2.27 8.40
CA ASN A 124 16.23 3.66 8.75
C ASN A 124 17.53 4.40 9.12
N ILE A 125 18.43 3.73 9.86
CA ILE A 125 19.74 4.28 10.23
C ILE A 125 20.59 4.51 8.97
N SER A 126 20.65 3.57 8.02
CA SER A 126 21.44 3.73 6.79
C SER A 126 20.97 4.93 5.96
N ALA A 127 19.64 5.15 5.84
CA ALA A 127 19.08 6.31 5.15
C ALA A 127 19.42 7.64 5.87
N ARG A 128 19.50 7.63 7.21
CA ARG A 128 19.91 8.84 7.97
C ARG A 128 21.41 9.13 7.86
N LEU A 129 22.24 8.10 7.79
CA LEU A 129 23.68 8.24 7.55
C LEU A 129 23.95 8.77 6.14
N GLU A 130 23.16 8.32 5.14
CA GLU A 130 23.18 8.88 3.77
C GLU A 130 22.92 10.40 3.84
N GLY A 131 21.84 10.83 4.53
CA GLY A 131 21.53 12.25 4.68
C GLY A 131 22.59 13.09 5.42
N LEU A 132 23.48 12.46 6.22
CA LEU A 132 24.61 13.10 6.88
C LEU A 132 25.88 13.13 6.01
N ALA A 133 25.92 12.34 4.92
CA ALA A 133 27.07 12.30 4.04
C ALA A 133 27.17 13.59 3.21
N GLU A 134 28.37 14.12 3.08
CA GLU A 134 28.67 15.18 2.11
C GLU A 134 28.60 14.61 0.67
N PRO A 135 28.29 15.43 -0.36
CA PRO A 135 28.32 14.99 -1.75
C PRO A 135 29.64 14.28 -2.10
N GLY A 136 29.57 13.11 -2.75
CA GLY A 136 30.75 12.34 -3.12
C GLY A 136 31.46 11.62 -1.98
N THR A 137 30.82 11.49 -0.79
CA THR A 137 31.39 10.79 0.37
C THR A 137 30.53 9.64 0.86
N VAL A 138 31.08 8.86 1.81
CA VAL A 138 30.37 7.78 2.50
C VAL A 138 30.31 8.09 3.99
N CYS A 139 29.14 7.90 4.60
CA CYS A 139 28.93 8.03 6.04
C CYS A 139 28.59 6.66 6.64
N ILE A 140 29.24 6.29 7.73
CA ILE A 140 29.05 4.98 8.39
C ILE A 140 28.68 5.12 9.86
N SER A 141 27.96 4.14 10.41
CA SER A 141 27.67 4.07 11.84
C SER A 141 28.91 3.64 12.65
N GLN A 142 28.88 3.90 13.98
CA GLN A 142 29.88 3.40 14.93
C GLN A 142 30.05 1.88 14.81
N THR A 143 28.95 1.13 14.67
CA THR A 143 28.99 -0.33 14.54
C THR A 143 29.77 -0.75 13.30
N VAL A 144 29.56 -0.11 12.16
CA VAL A 144 30.32 -0.35 10.93
C VAL A 144 31.78 0.01 11.15
N TYR A 145 32.08 1.18 11.71
CA TYR A 145 33.45 1.62 12.00
C TYR A 145 34.24 0.60 12.83
N ASP A 146 33.64 0.07 13.91
CA ASP A 146 34.29 -0.91 14.77
C ASP A 146 34.66 -2.22 14.06
N HIS A 147 33.87 -2.60 13.05
CA HIS A 147 34.11 -3.81 12.25
C HIS A 147 35.17 -3.62 11.15
N VAL A 148 35.35 -2.40 10.64
CA VAL A 148 36.17 -2.16 9.42
C VAL A 148 37.50 -1.47 9.67
N ARG A 149 37.66 -0.71 10.77
CA ARG A 149 38.84 0.13 11.04
C ARG A 149 40.20 -0.57 10.99
N ASN A 150 40.23 -1.87 11.32
CA ASN A 150 41.43 -2.70 11.27
C ASN A 150 41.54 -3.58 10.02
N LYS A 151 40.56 -3.51 9.10
CA LYS A 151 40.47 -4.37 7.92
C LYS A 151 40.60 -3.59 6.62
N LEU A 152 40.14 -2.34 6.60
CA LEU A 152 40.21 -1.44 5.46
C LEU A 152 41.12 -0.26 5.79
N ASP A 153 42.09 0.00 4.92
CA ASP A 153 43.00 1.14 5.02
C ASP A 153 42.32 2.37 4.40
N LEU A 154 41.40 2.97 5.16
CA LEU A 154 40.61 4.13 4.75
C LEU A 154 40.76 5.20 5.85
N ASP A 155 40.56 6.46 5.47
CA ASP A 155 40.53 7.57 6.41
C ASP A 155 39.12 7.71 7.01
N TYR A 156 39.04 7.69 8.35
CA TYR A 156 37.78 7.76 9.08
C TYR A 156 37.73 9.02 9.95
N ARG A 157 36.88 9.98 9.60
CA ARG A 157 36.71 11.23 10.35
C ARG A 157 35.44 11.14 11.21
N PRO A 158 35.51 11.26 12.54
CA PRO A 158 34.34 11.26 13.38
C PRO A 158 33.47 12.51 13.12
N LEU A 159 32.16 12.29 12.90
CA LEU A 159 31.16 13.35 12.74
C LEU A 159 30.43 13.67 14.05
N GLY A 160 30.69 12.91 15.12
CA GLY A 160 30.04 13.08 16.41
C GLY A 160 28.79 12.24 16.57
N SER A 161 27.97 12.65 17.53
CA SER A 161 26.73 11.94 17.89
C SER A 161 25.52 12.72 17.39
N HIS A 162 24.70 12.07 16.59
CA HIS A 162 23.53 12.69 15.94
C HIS A 162 22.24 12.11 16.51
N ARG A 163 21.34 12.96 17.01
CA ARG A 163 19.95 12.57 17.29
C ARG A 163 19.18 12.52 16.00
N VAL A 164 18.73 11.34 15.63
CA VAL A 164 17.95 11.13 14.41
C VAL A 164 16.51 10.80 14.76
N LYS A 165 15.60 11.33 13.95
CA LYS A 165 14.15 11.18 14.17
C LYS A 165 13.79 9.68 14.20
N ASN A 166 13.04 9.27 15.21
CA ASN A 166 12.54 7.89 15.43
C ASN A 166 13.58 6.85 15.89
N ILE A 167 14.76 7.25 16.39
CA ILE A 167 15.75 6.36 17.00
C ILE A 167 16.01 6.85 18.42
N ALA A 168 15.80 5.95 19.39
CA ALA A 168 15.84 6.31 20.81
C ALA A 168 17.23 6.77 21.28
N GLU A 169 18.30 6.19 20.73
CA GLU A 169 19.68 6.51 21.08
C GLU A 169 20.38 7.33 19.98
N PRO A 170 21.21 8.31 20.34
CA PRO A 170 22.00 9.06 19.37
C PRO A 170 22.97 8.16 18.61
N ILE A 171 23.02 8.29 17.28
CA ILE A 171 23.91 7.52 16.41
C ILE A 171 25.25 8.24 16.31
N ARG A 172 26.35 7.57 16.64
CA ARG A 172 27.68 8.05 16.31
C ARG A 172 28.01 7.73 14.86
N ALA A 173 28.40 8.73 14.10
CA ALA A 173 28.69 8.65 12.69
C ALA A 173 30.13 9.01 12.35
N TYR A 174 30.65 8.43 11.26
CA TYR A 174 31.98 8.68 10.73
C TYR A 174 31.89 8.93 9.22
N ALA A 175 32.54 9.98 8.73
CA ALA A 175 32.77 10.16 7.31
C ALA A 175 33.97 9.33 6.87
N VAL A 176 33.85 8.70 5.72
CA VAL A 176 34.91 7.87 5.12
C VAL A 176 35.52 8.61 3.95
N GLY A 177 36.83 8.86 4.03
CA GLY A 177 37.63 9.43 2.95
C GLY A 177 37.72 8.44 1.77
N VAL A 178 37.32 8.87 0.57
CA VAL A 178 37.44 8.06 -0.64
C VAL A 178 38.77 8.37 -1.31
N PRO A 179 39.77 7.46 -1.30
CA PRO A 179 41.08 7.70 -1.91
C PRO A 179 40.97 7.98 -3.41
N THR A 180 41.70 8.96 -3.89
CA THR A 180 41.69 9.39 -5.31
C THR A 180 42.50 8.49 -6.24
N ALA A 181 43.28 7.52 -5.69
CA ALA A 181 44.08 6.57 -6.46
C ALA A 181 43.66 5.11 -6.19
N ALA A 182 43.64 4.28 -7.23
CA ALA A 182 43.41 2.85 -7.09
C ALA A 182 44.51 2.19 -6.22
N PRO A 183 44.16 1.28 -5.29
CA PRO A 183 45.15 0.57 -4.50
C PRO A 183 46.08 -0.26 -5.38
N ARG A 184 47.40 -0.06 -5.26
CA ARG A 184 48.38 -0.93 -5.90
C ARG A 184 48.30 -2.34 -5.28
N PRO A 185 48.25 -3.42 -6.08
CA PRO A 185 48.16 -4.77 -5.53
C PRO A 185 49.41 -5.08 -4.73
N ARG A 186 49.28 -5.31 -3.43
CA ARG A 186 50.33 -5.86 -2.57
C ARG A 186 50.56 -7.31 -3.00
N ARG A 187 51.77 -7.59 -3.54
CA ARG A 187 52.32 -8.95 -3.70
C ARG A 187 52.45 -9.57 -2.31
N GLY A 188 51.61 -10.54 -1.99
CA GLY A 188 51.71 -11.30 -0.75
C GLY A 188 51.14 -12.70 -0.88
N ARG A 189 52.07 -13.68 -1.05
CA ARG A 189 51.96 -15.12 -0.72
C ARG A 189 50.66 -15.85 -1.07
N ARG A 190 50.75 -16.66 -2.14
CA ARG A 190 49.85 -17.77 -2.40
C ARG A 190 49.94 -18.83 -1.29
N PRO A 191 48.85 -19.38 -0.79
CA PRO A 191 48.83 -20.78 -0.39
C PRO A 191 48.14 -21.61 -1.45
N LEU A 192 48.75 -22.76 -1.72
CA LEU A 192 48.23 -23.87 -2.52
C LEU A 192 46.93 -24.39 -1.90
N VAL A 193 45.83 -24.28 -2.63
CA VAL A 193 44.66 -25.20 -2.50
C VAL A 193 44.14 -25.47 -3.90
N ALA A 194 44.76 -26.37 -4.57
CA ALA A 194 44.27 -26.97 -5.81
C ALA A 194 44.25 -28.49 -5.60
N ALA A 195 43.18 -29.03 -5.04
CA ALA A 195 42.87 -30.47 -5.06
C ALA A 195 41.48 -30.88 -4.53
N ALA A 196 40.49 -29.95 -4.36
CA ALA A 196 39.18 -30.35 -3.87
C ALA A 196 38.01 -30.11 -4.86
N GLY A 197 38.28 -29.56 -6.04
CA GLY A 197 37.25 -29.21 -7.01
C GLY A 197 36.76 -30.33 -7.95
N ALA A 198 37.50 -31.42 -8.09
CA ALA A 198 37.18 -32.48 -9.06
C ALA A 198 36.16 -33.52 -8.55
N ALA A 199 36.08 -33.74 -7.24
CA ALA A 199 35.15 -34.73 -6.65
C ALA A 199 33.67 -34.24 -6.59
N SER A 200 33.45 -32.93 -6.49
CA SER A 200 32.10 -32.35 -6.37
C SER A 200 31.34 -32.32 -7.70
N LEU A 201 32.02 -32.21 -8.83
CA LEU A 201 31.40 -32.19 -10.16
C LEU A 201 30.95 -33.58 -10.63
N VAL A 202 31.64 -34.67 -10.19
CA VAL A 202 31.24 -36.02 -10.51
C VAL A 202 30.01 -36.46 -9.72
N ALA A 203 29.87 -36.03 -8.47
CA ALA A 203 28.68 -36.30 -7.65
C ALA A 203 27.44 -35.56 -8.18
N ALA A 204 27.58 -34.32 -8.64
CA ALA A 204 26.48 -33.54 -9.23
C ALA A 204 26.04 -34.14 -10.59
N GLY A 205 26.97 -34.66 -11.39
CA GLY A 205 26.66 -35.32 -12.65
C GLY A 205 25.89 -36.63 -12.48
N LEU A 206 26.22 -37.43 -11.48
CA LEU A 206 25.51 -38.68 -11.17
C LEU A 206 24.11 -38.47 -10.64
N VAL A 207 23.87 -37.42 -9.83
CA VAL A 207 22.52 -37.03 -9.35
C VAL A 207 21.66 -36.52 -10.51
N ALA A 208 22.22 -35.72 -11.41
CA ALA A 208 21.50 -35.23 -12.60
C ALA A 208 21.16 -36.40 -13.56
N ALA A 209 22.04 -37.38 -13.74
CA ALA A 209 21.80 -38.56 -14.58
C ALA A 209 20.73 -39.50 -13.98
N ALA A 210 20.67 -39.65 -12.65
CA ALA A 210 19.65 -40.44 -11.95
C ALA A 210 18.27 -39.80 -12.03
N LEU A 211 18.19 -38.46 -11.98
CA LEU A 211 16.95 -37.72 -12.15
C LEU A 211 16.43 -37.77 -13.61
N TYR A 212 17.34 -37.80 -14.58
CA TYR A 212 16.98 -37.89 -15.99
C TYR A 212 16.51 -39.28 -16.42
N ALA A 213 16.96 -40.35 -15.74
CA ALA A 213 16.63 -41.74 -16.03
C ALA A 213 15.31 -42.24 -15.45
N GLY A 214 14.49 -41.36 -14.83
CA GLY A 214 13.13 -41.71 -14.39
C GLY A 214 13.02 -42.55 -13.11
N ALA A 215 14.15 -42.98 -12.51
CA ALA A 215 14.13 -43.77 -11.27
C ALA A 215 13.83 -42.95 -9.99
N GLY A 216 13.86 -41.63 -10.06
CA GLY A 216 13.61 -40.75 -8.94
C GLY A 216 12.12 -40.46 -8.67
N ARG A 217 11.22 -40.84 -9.57
CA ARG A 217 9.79 -40.52 -9.46
C ARG A 217 9.05 -41.38 -8.43
N GLU A 218 9.53 -42.60 -8.19
CA GLU A 218 8.93 -43.50 -7.20
C GLU A 218 9.45 -43.28 -5.77
N LEU A 219 10.65 -42.71 -5.63
CA LEU A 219 11.25 -42.50 -4.31
C LEU A 219 10.75 -41.24 -3.58
N LEU A 220 10.10 -40.30 -4.29
CA LEU A 220 9.61 -39.05 -3.74
C LEU A 220 8.09 -39.02 -3.53
N GLY A 221 7.39 -40.13 -3.75
CA GLY A 221 5.95 -40.23 -3.44
C GLY A 221 5.04 -39.27 -4.23
N LEU A 222 5.49 -38.79 -5.41
CA LEU A 222 4.72 -37.89 -6.27
C LEU A 222 3.86 -38.66 -7.27
N GLY A 223 3.09 -39.61 -6.76
CA GLY A 223 1.99 -40.25 -7.48
C GLY A 223 0.75 -39.39 -7.36
N ALA A 224 0.44 -38.66 -8.42
CA ALA A 224 -0.76 -37.82 -8.48
C ALA A 224 -2.03 -38.69 -8.49
N THR A 225 -2.75 -38.67 -7.39
CA THR A 225 -4.23 -38.71 -7.41
C THR A 225 -4.68 -37.44 -6.70
N SER A 226 -5.11 -36.47 -7.47
CA SER A 226 -5.81 -35.30 -6.98
C SER A 226 -7.13 -35.75 -6.34
N LYS A 227 -7.11 -35.95 -5.00
CA LYS A 227 -8.34 -35.85 -4.24
C LYS A 227 -8.76 -34.39 -4.26
N PRO A 228 -10.05 -34.08 -4.41
CA PRO A 228 -10.53 -32.71 -4.26
C PRO A 228 -10.08 -32.25 -2.86
N VAL A 229 -9.33 -31.16 -2.81
CA VAL A 229 -9.04 -30.49 -1.54
C VAL A 229 -10.40 -30.01 -1.04
N GLU A 230 -10.90 -30.67 -0.02
CA GLU A 230 -12.01 -30.19 0.77
C GLU A 230 -11.54 -28.83 1.34
N VAL A 231 -12.04 -27.74 0.75
CA VAL A 231 -11.78 -26.38 1.18
C VAL A 231 -12.40 -26.27 2.57
N ALA A 232 -11.60 -26.61 3.60
CA ALA A 232 -11.93 -26.22 4.95
C ALA A 232 -12.23 -24.73 4.90
N SER A 233 -13.43 -24.33 5.30
CA SER A 233 -13.85 -22.94 5.46
C SER A 233 -12.69 -22.21 6.12
N LEU A 234 -11.92 -21.45 5.33
CA LEU A 234 -10.87 -20.57 5.85
C LEU A 234 -11.61 -19.52 6.66
N ALA A 235 -11.70 -19.76 7.97
CA ALA A 235 -12.26 -18.79 8.90
C ALA A 235 -11.58 -17.46 8.61
N ALA A 236 -12.40 -16.43 8.38
CA ALA A 236 -11.90 -15.07 8.21
C ALA A 236 -10.86 -14.77 9.29
N PRO A 237 -9.82 -14.00 8.99
CA PRO A 237 -8.68 -13.85 9.89
C PRO A 237 -9.18 -13.62 11.31
N ALA A 238 -8.75 -14.44 12.25
CA ALA A 238 -9.20 -14.48 13.67
C ALA A 238 -9.05 -13.11 14.38
N ARG A 239 -8.56 -12.12 13.66
CA ARG A 239 -8.40 -10.72 14.06
C ARG A 239 -9.70 -10.01 14.44
N PHE A 240 -10.88 -10.47 13.97
CA PHE A 240 -12.14 -9.78 14.22
C PHE A 240 -12.99 -10.36 15.36
N ALA A 241 -12.78 -11.61 15.74
CA ALA A 241 -13.74 -12.38 16.56
C ALA A 241 -13.91 -11.89 18.03
N GLN A 242 -13.06 -10.99 18.53
CA GLN A 242 -13.10 -10.54 19.94
C GLN A 242 -12.96 -9.01 20.12
N ARG A 243 -12.99 -8.23 19.05
CA ARG A 243 -12.83 -6.78 19.14
C ARG A 243 -14.18 -6.11 19.37
N PRO A 244 -14.27 -5.11 20.28
CA PRO A 244 -15.45 -4.26 20.35
C PRO A 244 -15.62 -3.54 19.02
N SER A 245 -16.86 -3.49 18.51
CA SER A 245 -17.18 -2.80 17.25
C SER A 245 -17.92 -1.48 17.53
N VAL A 246 -17.59 -0.45 16.74
CA VAL A 246 -18.24 0.86 16.80
C VAL A 246 -18.70 1.28 15.41
N ALA A 247 -19.93 1.77 15.30
CA ALA A 247 -20.41 2.48 14.14
C ALA A 247 -20.59 3.97 14.48
N VAL A 248 -19.97 4.83 13.69
CA VAL A 248 -20.17 6.29 13.78
C VAL A 248 -21.28 6.67 12.82
N LEU A 249 -22.42 7.12 13.35
CA LEU A 249 -23.52 7.60 12.54
C LEU A 249 -23.25 9.03 12.07
N PRO A 250 -23.76 9.44 10.89
CA PRO A 250 -23.55 10.80 10.38
C PRO A 250 -24.01 11.85 11.39
N PHE A 251 -23.13 12.78 11.73
CA PHE A 251 -23.44 13.85 12.67
C PHE A 251 -24.47 14.81 12.07
N LYS A 252 -25.46 15.16 12.86
CA LYS A 252 -26.54 16.04 12.44
C LYS A 252 -26.04 17.48 12.29
N ASN A 253 -26.27 18.10 11.15
CA ASN A 253 -26.02 19.53 10.96
C ASN A 253 -27.12 20.34 11.64
N LEU A 254 -26.78 21.10 12.67
CA LEU A 254 -27.65 22.00 13.41
C LEU A 254 -27.32 23.49 13.16
N SER A 255 -26.53 23.79 12.12
CA SER A 255 -26.10 25.17 11.80
C SER A 255 -27.21 26.00 11.16
N GLY A 256 -28.33 25.39 10.73
CA GLY A 256 -29.43 26.07 10.04
C GLY A 256 -29.18 26.31 8.54
N ASP A 257 -28.05 25.89 8.01
CA ASP A 257 -27.67 26.00 6.61
C ASP A 257 -27.35 24.59 6.07
N ALA A 258 -28.20 24.07 5.20
CA ALA A 258 -28.01 22.77 4.55
C ALA A 258 -26.73 22.72 3.67
N GLY A 259 -26.25 23.87 3.20
CA GLY A 259 -24.99 23.98 2.47
C GLY A 259 -23.77 23.62 3.30
N GLN A 260 -23.90 23.40 4.62
CA GLN A 260 -22.84 22.97 5.53
C GLN A 260 -22.90 21.47 5.87
N ASP A 261 -23.78 20.69 5.24
CA ASP A 261 -23.85 19.23 5.48
C ASP A 261 -22.54 18.54 5.19
N PHE A 262 -21.81 18.95 4.12
CA PHE A 262 -20.49 18.41 3.78
C PHE A 262 -19.48 18.53 4.94
N PHE A 263 -19.58 19.60 5.75
CA PHE A 263 -18.69 19.80 6.88
C PHE A 263 -18.99 18.82 8.02
N SER A 264 -20.27 18.60 8.34
CA SER A 264 -20.70 17.63 9.36
C SER A 264 -20.38 16.19 8.94
N ASP A 265 -20.60 15.87 7.66
CA ASP A 265 -20.28 14.56 7.08
C ASP A 265 -18.76 14.33 7.05
N GLY A 266 -17.97 15.34 6.70
CA GLY A 266 -16.52 15.28 6.70
C GLY A 266 -15.93 15.06 8.09
N ILE A 267 -16.40 15.77 9.11
CA ILE A 267 -15.97 15.53 10.50
C ILE A 267 -16.32 14.10 10.94
N THR A 268 -17.50 13.60 10.56
CA THR A 268 -17.88 12.20 10.85
C THR A 268 -16.90 11.22 10.22
N GLU A 269 -16.53 11.44 8.96
CA GLU A 269 -15.57 10.61 8.23
C GLU A 269 -14.18 10.63 8.87
N ASP A 270 -13.72 11.80 9.29
CA ASP A 270 -12.41 11.92 9.95
C ASP A 270 -12.41 11.23 11.32
N VAL A 271 -13.52 11.27 12.08
CA VAL A 271 -13.66 10.47 13.32
C VAL A 271 -13.64 8.98 13.02
N ILE A 272 -14.32 8.50 11.98
CA ILE A 272 -14.23 7.09 11.52
C ILE A 272 -12.78 6.72 11.20
N THR A 273 -12.09 7.58 10.46
CA THR A 273 -10.70 7.35 10.06
C THR A 273 -9.76 7.32 11.27
N ALA A 274 -9.94 8.27 12.20
CA ALA A 274 -9.14 8.32 13.43
C ALA A 274 -9.35 7.07 14.30
N LEU A 275 -10.61 6.65 14.50
CA LEU A 275 -10.95 5.42 15.22
C LEU A 275 -10.40 4.17 14.53
N GLY A 276 -10.40 4.14 13.20
CA GLY A 276 -9.91 3.01 12.40
C GLY A 276 -8.42 2.72 12.58
N ARG A 277 -7.64 3.69 13.08
CA ARG A 277 -6.20 3.53 13.38
C ARG A 277 -5.95 2.67 14.63
N PHE A 278 -6.95 2.42 15.45
CA PHE A 278 -6.82 1.57 16.64
C PHE A 278 -7.02 0.10 16.30
N SER A 279 -5.95 -0.69 16.42
CA SER A 279 -5.93 -2.09 16.00
C SER A 279 -6.87 -3.00 16.81
N ASN A 280 -7.22 -2.61 18.04
CA ASN A 280 -8.10 -3.37 18.93
C ASN A 280 -9.57 -2.94 18.87
N LEU A 281 -9.93 -2.02 17.97
CA LEU A 281 -11.30 -1.57 17.71
C LEU A 281 -11.69 -1.95 16.28
N LEU A 282 -12.90 -2.46 16.10
CA LEU A 282 -13.48 -2.68 14.79
C LEU A 282 -14.37 -1.48 14.45
N VAL A 283 -14.03 -0.71 13.43
CA VAL A 283 -14.80 0.46 13.04
C VAL A 283 -15.59 0.15 11.79
N ILE A 284 -16.90 0.30 11.88
CA ILE A 284 -17.81 0.10 10.75
C ILE A 284 -17.60 1.23 9.73
N ALA A 285 -17.55 0.87 8.47
CA ALA A 285 -17.25 1.81 7.40
C ALA A 285 -18.32 2.90 7.23
N LYS A 286 -17.89 4.07 6.72
CA LYS A 286 -18.76 5.19 6.34
C LYS A 286 -19.92 4.75 5.44
N SER A 287 -19.62 3.97 4.39
CA SER A 287 -20.63 3.48 3.42
C SER A 287 -21.75 2.66 4.06
N ALA A 288 -21.46 1.95 5.18
CA ALA A 288 -22.45 1.19 5.93
C ALA A 288 -23.26 2.07 6.89
N SER A 289 -22.65 3.08 7.53
CA SER A 289 -23.30 3.90 8.56
C SER A 289 -24.07 5.10 8.00
N PHE A 290 -23.64 5.70 6.89
CA PHE A 290 -24.25 6.90 6.31
C PHE A 290 -25.69 6.74 5.80
N PRO A 291 -26.14 5.56 5.32
CA PRO A 291 -27.57 5.34 5.03
C PRO A 291 -28.51 5.57 6.22
N PHE A 292 -27.99 5.60 7.45
CA PHE A 292 -28.75 5.89 8.65
C PHE A 292 -28.83 7.39 8.99
N LYS A 293 -28.35 8.29 8.11
CA LYS A 293 -28.47 9.76 8.29
C LYS A 293 -29.94 10.15 8.49
N GLY A 294 -30.23 10.72 9.66
CA GLY A 294 -31.61 11.12 9.99
C GLY A 294 -32.59 9.96 10.27
N SER A 295 -32.09 8.72 10.35
CA SER A 295 -32.91 7.55 10.70
C SER A 295 -33.58 7.72 12.06
N LYS A 296 -34.82 7.18 12.18
CA LYS A 296 -35.58 7.07 13.43
C LYS A 296 -35.53 5.67 14.03
N ALA A 297 -34.72 4.77 13.44
CA ALA A 297 -34.54 3.41 13.93
C ALA A 297 -33.91 3.42 15.33
N LEU A 298 -34.26 2.45 16.15
CA LEU A 298 -33.72 2.33 17.49
C LEU A 298 -32.23 1.91 17.46
N PRO A 299 -31.43 2.33 18.44
CA PRO A 299 -30.01 1.93 18.53
C PRO A 299 -29.80 0.42 18.41
N ALA A 300 -30.64 -0.38 19.06
CA ALA A 300 -30.57 -1.85 18.99
C ALA A 300 -30.79 -2.40 17.57
N GLU A 301 -31.66 -1.77 16.78
CA GLU A 301 -31.91 -2.17 15.40
C GLU A 301 -30.74 -1.79 14.51
N ILE A 302 -30.21 -0.57 14.63
CA ILE A 302 -29.05 -0.10 13.88
C ILE A 302 -27.84 -0.97 14.22
N GLY A 303 -27.57 -1.20 15.51
CA GLY A 303 -26.45 -2.04 15.95
C GLY A 303 -26.53 -3.47 15.41
N ARG A 304 -27.72 -4.08 15.36
CA ARG A 304 -27.93 -5.40 14.76
C ARG A 304 -27.67 -5.41 13.25
N LEU A 305 -28.15 -4.38 12.53
CA LEU A 305 -27.95 -4.27 11.07
C LEU A 305 -26.49 -4.05 10.71
N LEU A 306 -25.76 -3.25 11.50
CA LEU A 306 -24.35 -2.92 11.28
C LEU A 306 -23.38 -3.90 11.95
N ASP A 307 -23.87 -4.84 12.78
CA ASP A 307 -23.05 -5.70 13.64
C ASP A 307 -22.13 -4.89 14.56
N ALA A 308 -22.65 -3.75 15.05
CA ALA A 308 -21.93 -2.83 15.90
C ALA A 308 -22.40 -2.94 17.35
N ARG A 309 -21.42 -3.12 18.27
CA ARG A 309 -21.69 -3.11 19.69
C ARG A 309 -21.98 -1.72 20.22
N TYR A 310 -21.27 -0.72 19.70
CA TYR A 310 -21.42 0.66 20.10
C TYR A 310 -21.84 1.52 18.91
N LEU A 311 -22.68 2.52 19.16
CA LEU A 311 -23.04 3.55 18.22
C LEU A 311 -22.52 4.90 18.74
N LEU A 312 -21.76 5.62 17.91
CA LEU A 312 -21.38 7.01 18.15
C LEU A 312 -22.29 7.92 17.34
N GLU A 313 -23.08 8.72 18.02
CA GLU A 313 -23.96 9.70 17.42
C GLU A 313 -23.51 11.12 17.76
N GLY A 314 -23.84 12.10 16.94
CA GLY A 314 -23.47 13.47 17.23
C GLY A 314 -24.25 14.50 16.47
N SER A 315 -24.01 15.76 16.82
CA SER A 315 -24.52 16.91 16.10
C SER A 315 -23.49 18.04 16.10
N ILE A 316 -23.46 18.78 15.01
CA ILE A 316 -22.56 19.90 14.79
C ILE A 316 -23.37 21.17 14.54
N ARG A 317 -23.01 22.22 15.25
CA ARG A 317 -23.53 23.59 15.00
C ARG A 317 -22.34 24.51 14.79
N ARG A 318 -22.27 25.09 13.62
CA ARG A 318 -21.31 26.14 13.28
C ARG A 318 -22.02 27.47 13.17
N ALA A 319 -21.46 28.50 13.80
CA ALA A 319 -21.98 29.88 13.75
C ALA A 319 -20.77 30.83 13.65
N GLY A 320 -20.44 31.27 12.44
CA GLY A 320 -19.20 31.99 12.15
C GLY A 320 -17.98 31.15 12.52
N ASP A 321 -17.13 31.66 13.42
CA ASP A 321 -15.93 30.98 13.90
C ASP A 321 -16.18 30.08 15.13
N ARG A 322 -17.40 29.98 15.61
CA ARG A 322 -17.75 29.10 16.74
C ARG A 322 -18.25 27.77 16.24
N LEU A 323 -17.73 26.70 16.89
CA LEU A 323 -18.08 25.32 16.63
C LEU A 323 -18.60 24.68 17.92
N ARG A 324 -19.82 24.13 17.88
CA ARG A 324 -20.31 23.27 18.95
C ARG A 324 -20.56 21.88 18.43
N VAL A 325 -19.92 20.90 19.05
CA VAL A 325 -20.04 19.46 18.70
C VAL A 325 -20.58 18.74 19.93
N ASN A 326 -21.73 18.07 19.78
CA ASN A 326 -22.24 17.17 20.80
C ASN A 326 -22.02 15.74 20.29
N VAL A 327 -21.52 14.87 21.13
CA VAL A 327 -21.31 13.46 20.82
C VAL A 327 -21.80 12.57 21.95
N GLU A 328 -22.29 11.38 21.59
CA GLU A 328 -22.79 10.39 22.51
C GLU A 328 -22.43 8.99 22.03
N LEU A 329 -21.83 8.18 22.90
CA LEU A 329 -21.55 6.77 22.68
C LEU A 329 -22.58 5.93 23.42
N THR A 330 -23.32 5.11 22.70
CA THR A 330 -24.38 4.24 23.22
C THR A 330 -24.04 2.79 22.99
N GLU A 331 -24.24 1.91 23.98
CA GLU A 331 -24.22 0.48 23.75
C GLU A 331 -25.49 0.07 23.00
N ALA A 332 -25.37 -0.41 21.78
CA ALA A 332 -26.49 -0.60 20.87
C ALA A 332 -27.55 -1.57 21.41
N ALA A 333 -27.12 -2.69 22.00
CA ALA A 333 -28.02 -3.75 22.49
C ALA A 333 -28.93 -3.29 23.65
N THR A 334 -28.42 -2.44 24.53
CA THR A 334 -29.11 -1.99 25.75
C THR A 334 -29.71 -0.59 25.61
N GLY A 335 -29.24 0.20 24.65
CA GLY A 335 -29.56 1.62 24.52
C GLY A 335 -28.96 2.48 25.64
N LEU A 336 -28.07 1.92 26.46
CA LEU A 336 -27.43 2.65 27.54
C LEU A 336 -26.34 3.56 27.03
N ARG A 337 -26.38 4.82 27.47
CA ARG A 337 -25.33 5.79 27.20
C ARG A 337 -24.07 5.43 27.97
N VAL A 338 -22.99 5.16 27.27
CA VAL A 338 -21.67 4.82 27.83
C VAL A 338 -20.86 6.07 28.12
N TRP A 339 -20.96 7.07 27.20
CA TRP A 339 -20.25 8.34 27.30
C TRP A 339 -20.96 9.43 26.50
N SER A 340 -20.89 10.67 26.94
CA SER A 340 -21.28 11.83 26.14
C SER A 340 -20.47 13.06 26.53
N GLU A 341 -20.22 13.94 25.55
CA GLU A 341 -19.46 15.17 25.71
C GLU A 341 -20.00 16.26 24.80
N THR A 342 -19.80 17.50 25.22
CA THR A 342 -20.08 18.69 24.42
C THR A 342 -18.82 19.54 24.31
N TYR A 343 -18.39 19.79 23.08
CA TYR A 343 -17.28 20.66 22.75
C TYR A 343 -17.84 22.00 22.29
N ASP A 344 -17.29 23.07 22.79
CA ASP A 344 -17.69 24.48 22.45
C ASP A 344 -16.41 25.27 22.18
N ASP A 345 -15.90 25.16 20.95
CA ASP A 345 -14.59 25.61 20.54
C ASP A 345 -14.65 26.55 19.33
N GLU A 346 -13.51 27.02 18.87
CA GLU A 346 -13.43 27.72 17.58
C GLU A 346 -13.28 26.70 16.44
N VAL A 347 -13.75 27.06 15.22
CA VAL A 347 -13.70 26.16 14.05
C VAL A 347 -12.27 25.76 13.70
N LYS A 348 -11.28 26.61 13.97
CA LYS A 348 -9.84 26.30 13.78
C LYS A 348 -9.37 25.12 14.64
N ASP A 349 -10.06 24.82 15.76
CA ASP A 349 -9.69 23.77 16.70
C ASP A 349 -10.40 22.43 16.40
N VAL A 350 -11.11 22.34 15.26
CA VAL A 350 -11.89 21.16 14.87
C VAL A 350 -11.08 19.85 14.92
N PHE A 351 -9.81 19.87 14.53
CA PHE A 351 -8.95 18.69 14.56
C PHE A 351 -8.65 18.21 15.98
N ALA A 352 -8.45 19.14 16.92
CA ALA A 352 -8.28 18.80 18.34
C ALA A 352 -9.54 18.15 18.93
N VAL A 353 -10.71 18.61 18.51
CA VAL A 353 -12.01 18.03 18.89
C VAL A 353 -12.16 16.61 18.33
N GLN A 354 -11.84 16.39 17.06
CA GLN A 354 -11.88 15.06 16.42
C GLN A 354 -10.96 14.05 17.14
N ASP A 355 -9.74 14.47 17.46
CA ASP A 355 -8.76 13.64 18.16
C ASP A 355 -9.20 13.30 19.59
N ASP A 356 -9.82 14.26 20.30
CA ASP A 356 -10.33 14.02 21.65
C ASP A 356 -11.52 13.07 21.63
N ILE A 357 -12.45 13.22 20.69
CA ILE A 357 -13.56 12.29 20.48
C ILE A 357 -13.03 10.87 20.28
N ALA A 358 -12.06 10.69 19.36
CA ALA A 358 -11.51 9.35 19.08
C ALA A 358 -10.86 8.72 20.32
N ARG A 359 -10.07 9.47 21.07
CA ARG A 359 -9.45 8.99 22.33
C ARG A 359 -10.48 8.59 23.39
N ARG A 360 -11.52 9.39 23.58
CA ARG A 360 -12.55 9.13 24.58
C ARG A 360 -13.44 7.94 24.23
N VAL A 361 -13.80 7.80 22.95
CA VAL A 361 -14.54 6.63 22.46
C VAL A 361 -13.77 5.34 22.73
N VAL A 362 -12.47 5.32 22.42
CA VAL A 362 -11.59 4.17 22.65
C VAL A 362 -11.50 3.84 24.16
N GLY A 363 -11.34 4.87 25.00
CA GLY A 363 -11.34 4.71 26.46
C GLY A 363 -12.66 4.16 26.99
N ALA A 364 -13.79 4.71 26.52
CA ALA A 364 -15.14 4.31 26.93
C ALA A 364 -15.49 2.89 26.45
N ALA A 365 -15.02 2.49 25.28
CA ALA A 365 -15.19 1.12 24.75
C ALA A 365 -14.29 0.08 25.44
N ALA A 366 -13.55 0.46 26.50
CA ALA A 366 -12.62 -0.40 27.25
C ALA A 366 -11.53 -1.07 26.39
N VAL A 367 -11.07 -0.40 25.35
CA VAL A 367 -10.04 -0.88 24.43
C VAL A 367 -8.66 -0.63 25.03
N LYS A 368 -7.81 -1.67 25.07
CA LYS A 368 -6.42 -1.51 25.49
C LYS A 368 -5.63 -0.77 24.41
N LEU A 369 -5.10 0.40 24.76
CA LEU A 369 -4.26 1.21 23.87
C LEU A 369 -2.80 0.76 23.96
N THR A 370 -2.12 0.73 22.83
CA THR A 370 -0.66 0.72 22.76
C THR A 370 -0.12 2.16 22.76
N ARG A 371 1.08 2.39 23.30
CA ARG A 371 1.73 3.71 23.29
C ARG A 371 1.84 4.29 21.87
N PHE A 372 2.09 3.43 20.90
CA PHE A 372 2.24 3.77 19.49
C PHE A 372 0.91 4.23 18.84
N GLU A 373 -0.22 3.63 19.21
CA GLU A 373 -1.55 4.04 18.74
C GLU A 373 -1.93 5.42 19.27
N THR A 374 -1.58 5.72 20.51
CA THR A 374 -1.87 7.03 21.12
C THR A 374 -1.11 8.18 20.43
N GLU A 375 0.13 7.93 20.01
CA GLU A 375 0.96 8.93 19.33
C GLU A 375 0.54 9.17 17.87
N ARG A 376 -0.05 8.19 17.17
CA ARG A 376 -0.48 8.28 15.77
C ARG A 376 -1.75 9.11 15.55
N VAL A 377 -2.62 9.20 16.53
CA VAL A 377 -3.91 9.92 16.41
C VAL A 377 -3.72 11.44 16.37
N LEU A 378 -2.56 11.95 16.77
CA LEU A 378 -2.30 13.38 16.98
C LEU A 378 -1.80 14.17 15.75
N THR A 379 -1.87 13.60 14.54
CA THR A 379 -1.35 14.31 13.35
C THR A 379 -2.47 15.08 12.67
N LYS A 380 -2.48 16.41 12.83
CA LYS A 380 -3.39 17.29 12.08
C LYS A 380 -3.17 17.12 10.57
N PRO A 381 -4.23 16.96 9.76
CA PRO A 381 -4.09 16.81 8.32
C PRO A 381 -3.59 18.10 7.63
N THR A 382 -3.94 19.26 8.16
CA THR A 382 -3.54 20.61 7.68
C THR A 382 -3.73 21.64 8.77
N GLU A 383 -3.01 22.75 8.72
CA GLU A 383 -3.27 23.95 9.55
C GLU A 383 -4.23 24.92 8.85
N ASN A 384 -4.54 24.72 7.58
CA ASN A 384 -5.38 25.61 6.77
C ASN A 384 -6.82 25.08 6.67
N LEU A 385 -7.71 25.67 7.46
CA LEU A 385 -9.13 25.27 7.48
C LEU A 385 -9.81 25.42 6.11
N ALA A 386 -9.47 26.45 5.32
CA ALA A 386 -10.05 26.61 3.99
C ALA A 386 -9.61 25.50 3.03
N ALA A 387 -8.33 25.08 3.09
CA ALA A 387 -7.84 23.92 2.34
C ALA A 387 -8.58 22.64 2.77
N TYR A 388 -8.80 22.44 4.07
CA TYR A 388 -9.59 21.33 4.59
C TYR A 388 -11.02 21.32 4.04
N GLU A 389 -11.72 22.46 4.08
CA GLU A 389 -13.08 22.57 3.54
C GLU A 389 -13.15 22.24 2.03
N TYR A 390 -12.15 22.65 1.25
CA TYR A 390 -12.08 22.28 -0.17
C TYR A 390 -11.95 20.77 -0.37
N VAL A 391 -11.13 20.08 0.43
CA VAL A 391 -11.03 18.62 0.37
C VAL A 391 -12.35 17.95 0.75
N LEU A 392 -13.03 18.41 1.79
CA LEU A 392 -14.33 17.86 2.18
C LEU A 392 -15.38 18.02 1.08
N ARG A 393 -15.43 19.18 0.42
CA ARG A 393 -16.35 19.41 -0.72
C ARG A 393 -15.99 18.52 -1.91
N GLY A 394 -14.71 18.32 -2.18
CA GLY A 394 -14.25 17.40 -3.24
C GLY A 394 -14.68 15.97 -2.97
N ARG A 395 -14.48 15.47 -1.73
CA ARG A 395 -14.93 14.12 -1.32
C ARG A 395 -16.45 13.95 -1.39
N ASP A 396 -17.23 14.98 -1.06
CA ASP A 396 -18.69 14.94 -1.23
C ASP A 396 -19.07 14.77 -2.71
N ARG A 397 -18.36 15.45 -3.63
CA ARG A 397 -18.55 15.28 -5.08
C ARG A 397 -18.17 13.88 -5.55
N GLU A 398 -17.05 13.33 -5.09
CA GLU A 398 -16.61 11.96 -5.41
C GLU A 398 -17.64 10.91 -4.94
N PHE A 399 -18.12 11.02 -3.70
CA PHE A 399 -19.08 10.06 -3.15
C PHE A 399 -20.38 9.97 -3.99
N LEU A 400 -20.80 11.09 -4.56
CA LEU A 400 -21.96 11.16 -5.45
C LEU A 400 -21.62 10.80 -6.91
N SER A 401 -20.33 10.63 -7.25
CA SER A 401 -19.83 10.71 -8.63
C SER A 401 -19.55 9.39 -9.33
N HIS A 402 -19.78 8.23 -8.73
CA HIS A 402 -19.48 6.94 -9.38
C HIS A 402 -20.00 6.77 -10.83
N ALA A 403 -20.42 7.84 -11.49
CA ALA A 403 -20.96 7.81 -12.84
C ALA A 403 -20.77 9.08 -13.70
N SER A 404 -20.00 10.11 -13.30
CA SER A 404 -19.98 11.36 -14.07
C SER A 404 -18.58 11.99 -14.15
N ARG A 405 -18.08 12.16 -15.39
CA ARG A 405 -16.82 12.86 -15.67
C ARG A 405 -16.83 14.27 -15.09
N ASP A 406 -17.92 15.02 -15.30
CA ASP A 406 -18.02 16.42 -14.85
C ASP A 406 -17.82 16.57 -13.34
N ARG A 407 -18.37 15.63 -12.55
CA ARG A 407 -18.18 15.64 -11.09
C ARG A 407 -16.77 15.28 -10.66
N ASN A 408 -16.13 14.35 -11.36
CA ASN A 408 -14.72 14.04 -11.12
C ASN A 408 -13.83 15.25 -11.41
N ASP A 409 -14.11 15.97 -12.51
CA ASP A 409 -13.37 17.18 -12.87
C ASP A 409 -13.64 18.31 -11.85
N GLU A 410 -14.87 18.46 -11.35
CA GLU A 410 -15.20 19.37 -10.25
C GLU A 410 -14.44 19.01 -8.96
N ALA A 411 -14.41 17.73 -8.60
CA ALA A 411 -13.68 17.25 -7.41
C ALA A 411 -12.17 17.52 -7.55
N ALA A 412 -11.58 17.20 -8.69
CA ALA A 412 -10.17 17.47 -9.00
C ALA A 412 -9.83 18.97 -8.86
N ALA A 413 -10.69 19.85 -9.37
CA ALA A 413 -10.51 21.30 -9.22
C ALA A 413 -10.55 21.75 -7.75
N LEU A 414 -11.42 21.15 -6.92
CA LEU A 414 -11.49 21.44 -5.48
C LEU A 414 -10.25 20.95 -4.75
N PHE A 415 -9.73 19.76 -5.08
CA PHE A 415 -8.49 19.24 -4.51
C PHE A 415 -7.27 20.08 -4.92
N GLN A 416 -7.22 20.53 -6.18
CA GLN A 416 -6.16 21.44 -6.62
C GLN A 416 -6.23 22.75 -5.85
N ARG A 417 -7.43 23.29 -5.62
CA ARG A 417 -7.59 24.52 -4.83
C ARG A 417 -7.15 24.34 -3.38
N ALA A 418 -7.35 23.16 -2.79
CA ALA A 418 -6.82 22.85 -1.46
C ALA A 418 -5.29 22.83 -1.44
N ILE A 419 -4.64 22.28 -2.47
CA ILE A 419 -3.19 22.29 -2.64
C ILE A 419 -2.64 23.71 -2.80
N ASP A 420 -3.32 24.55 -3.57
CA ASP A 420 -2.93 25.96 -3.76
C ASP A 420 -2.94 26.73 -2.42
N LEU A 421 -3.88 26.41 -1.54
CA LEU A 421 -4.02 27.04 -0.22
C LEU A 421 -3.07 26.46 0.83
N ASP A 422 -2.78 25.17 0.76
CA ASP A 422 -1.82 24.48 1.61
C ASP A 422 -1.03 23.42 0.83
N PRO A 423 0.13 23.79 0.29
CA PRO A 423 1.01 22.88 -0.44
C PRO A 423 1.56 21.71 0.40
N ASN A 424 1.35 21.70 1.71
CA ASN A 424 1.77 20.63 2.60
C ASN A 424 0.62 19.67 2.98
N TYR A 425 -0.58 19.87 2.46
CA TYR A 425 -1.72 19.04 2.78
C TYR A 425 -1.69 17.70 2.01
N ALA A 426 -1.08 16.67 2.60
CA ALA A 426 -0.91 15.34 1.99
C ALA A 426 -2.21 14.73 1.46
N GLY A 427 -3.31 14.84 2.23
CA GLY A 427 -4.63 14.31 1.84
C GLY A 427 -5.18 14.90 0.55
N ALA A 428 -4.88 16.16 0.24
CA ALA A 428 -5.32 16.82 -0.98
C ALA A 428 -4.61 16.24 -2.22
N TYR A 429 -3.30 15.97 -2.13
CA TYR A 429 -2.56 15.30 -3.21
C TYR A 429 -3.07 13.89 -3.46
N ALA A 430 -3.31 13.10 -2.39
CA ALA A 430 -3.83 11.74 -2.55
C ALA A 430 -5.22 11.74 -3.22
N ALA A 431 -6.08 12.70 -2.87
CA ALA A 431 -7.42 12.84 -3.44
C ALA A 431 -7.36 13.26 -4.92
N LEU A 432 -6.52 14.25 -5.26
CA LEU A 432 -6.32 14.65 -6.66
C LEU A 432 -5.78 13.49 -7.50
N GLY A 433 -4.81 12.74 -6.98
CA GLY A 433 -4.31 11.52 -7.63
C GLY A 433 -5.40 10.47 -7.84
N GLY A 434 -6.35 10.36 -6.90
CA GLY A 434 -7.55 9.52 -7.04
C GLY A 434 -8.41 9.92 -8.23
N SER A 435 -8.62 11.22 -8.46
CA SER A 435 -9.38 11.71 -9.62
C SER A 435 -8.71 11.37 -10.96
N HIS A 436 -7.37 11.44 -11.05
CA HIS A 436 -6.63 11.00 -12.23
C HIS A 436 -6.78 9.50 -12.48
N PHE A 437 -6.68 8.69 -11.41
CA PHE A 437 -6.89 7.24 -11.53
C PHE A 437 -8.32 6.90 -11.96
N GLU A 438 -9.32 7.58 -11.41
CA GLU A 438 -10.73 7.38 -11.79
C GLU A 438 -10.97 7.71 -13.27
N ALA A 439 -10.34 8.73 -13.83
CA ALA A 439 -10.42 9.04 -15.25
C ALA A 439 -9.93 7.86 -16.13
N VAL A 440 -8.92 7.11 -15.67
CA VAL A 440 -8.42 5.92 -16.37
C VAL A 440 -9.40 4.76 -16.30
N VAL A 441 -9.85 4.41 -15.09
CA VAL A 441 -10.71 3.22 -14.89
C VAL A 441 -12.09 3.42 -15.48
N SER A 442 -12.59 4.66 -15.49
CA SER A 442 -13.86 5.05 -16.10
C SER A 442 -13.78 5.29 -17.61
N GLY A 443 -12.56 5.25 -18.18
CA GLY A 443 -12.36 5.43 -19.62
C GLY A 443 -12.67 6.86 -20.12
N TRP A 444 -12.51 7.87 -19.26
CA TRP A 444 -12.77 9.27 -19.61
C TRP A 444 -11.58 9.96 -20.28
N THR A 445 -10.43 9.30 -20.32
CA THR A 445 -9.20 9.80 -20.94
C THR A 445 -8.68 8.88 -22.04
N GLU A 446 -8.08 9.46 -23.07
CA GLU A 446 -7.29 8.74 -24.09
C GLU A 446 -5.82 8.59 -23.64
N PHE A 447 -5.35 9.44 -22.72
CA PHE A 447 -3.97 9.52 -22.23
C PHE A 447 -3.79 8.69 -20.92
N ARG A 448 -4.13 7.40 -20.98
CA ARG A 448 -4.16 6.53 -19.79
C ARG A 448 -2.83 6.46 -19.05
N GLN A 449 -1.71 6.46 -19.77
CA GLN A 449 -0.40 6.34 -19.14
C GLN A 449 -0.04 7.62 -18.39
N ASP A 450 -0.28 8.79 -19.00
CA ASP A 450 0.00 10.08 -18.38
C ASP A 450 -0.83 10.28 -17.10
N GLU A 451 -2.11 9.89 -17.13
CA GLU A 451 -2.98 9.95 -15.97
C GLU A 451 -2.52 9.00 -14.84
N LEU A 452 -2.06 7.78 -15.18
CA LEU A 452 -1.48 6.87 -14.19
C LEU A 452 -0.17 7.41 -13.62
N ASP A 453 0.65 8.06 -14.42
CA ASP A 453 1.91 8.68 -13.96
C ASP A 453 1.62 9.87 -13.04
N GLN A 454 0.60 10.68 -13.35
CA GLN A 454 0.13 11.75 -12.47
C GLN A 454 -0.41 11.21 -11.15
N ALA A 455 -1.25 10.16 -11.19
CA ALA A 455 -1.77 9.52 -9.99
C ALA A 455 -0.65 8.99 -9.09
N GLU A 456 0.36 8.32 -9.68
CA GLU A 456 1.53 7.82 -8.94
C GLU A 456 2.34 8.95 -8.32
N MET A 457 2.66 9.99 -9.10
CA MET A 457 3.43 11.15 -8.64
C MET A 457 2.73 11.87 -7.48
N LEU A 458 1.43 12.09 -7.57
CA LEU A 458 0.64 12.75 -6.53
C LEU A 458 0.56 11.90 -5.26
N ALA A 459 0.39 10.58 -5.39
CA ALA A 459 0.41 9.67 -4.25
C ALA A 459 1.78 9.64 -3.56
N GLN A 460 2.88 9.62 -4.31
CA GLN A 460 4.23 9.71 -3.76
C GLN A 460 4.47 11.05 -3.07
N LYS A 461 3.98 12.15 -3.64
CA LYS A 461 4.04 13.47 -3.01
C LYS A 461 3.28 13.51 -1.70
N ALA A 462 2.09 12.91 -1.65
CA ALA A 462 1.31 12.78 -0.41
C ALA A 462 2.09 12.02 0.66
N LEU A 463 2.71 10.89 0.33
CA LEU A 463 3.51 10.10 1.27
C LEU A 463 4.81 10.79 1.71
N ALA A 464 5.40 11.62 0.87
CA ALA A 464 6.55 12.43 1.22
C ALA A 464 6.19 13.52 2.26
N LEU A 465 4.95 14.03 2.22
CA LEU A 465 4.43 15.00 3.18
C LEU A 465 3.95 14.33 4.47
N ASP A 466 3.19 13.24 4.34
CA ASP A 466 2.69 12.44 5.47
C ASP A 466 2.65 10.95 5.10
N HIS A 467 3.63 10.21 5.61
CA HIS A 467 3.76 8.76 5.42
C HIS A 467 2.64 7.93 6.06
N THR A 468 1.69 8.54 6.79
CA THR A 468 0.53 7.86 7.37
C THR A 468 -0.74 8.00 6.53
N THR A 469 -0.66 8.61 5.34
CA THR A 469 -1.78 8.82 4.42
C THR A 469 -2.18 7.50 3.76
N THR A 470 -3.15 6.77 4.34
CA THR A 470 -3.61 5.45 3.86
C THR A 470 -4.17 5.49 2.43
N SER A 471 -4.88 6.57 2.07
CA SER A 471 -5.42 6.75 0.72
C SER A 471 -4.33 6.82 -0.36
N ALA A 472 -3.16 7.37 -0.05
CA ALA A 472 -2.03 7.41 -0.97
C ALA A 472 -1.42 6.01 -1.21
N TYR A 473 -1.27 5.19 -0.15
CA TYR A 473 -0.85 3.79 -0.30
C TYR A 473 -1.86 2.99 -1.12
N ARG A 474 -3.15 3.16 -0.85
CA ARG A 474 -4.22 2.52 -1.61
C ARG A 474 -4.19 2.91 -3.09
N LEU A 475 -4.01 4.20 -3.38
CA LEU A 475 -3.87 4.69 -4.76
C LEU A 475 -2.64 4.07 -5.46
N LEU A 476 -1.47 4.02 -4.81
CA LEU A 476 -0.29 3.34 -5.35
C LEU A 476 -0.53 1.86 -5.61
N ALA A 477 -1.26 1.17 -4.72
CA ALA A 477 -1.63 -0.23 -4.93
C ALA A 477 -2.51 -0.40 -6.18
N MET A 478 -3.50 0.46 -6.38
CA MET A 478 -4.38 0.43 -7.55
C MET A 478 -3.62 0.75 -8.85
N VAL A 479 -2.75 1.74 -8.85
CA VAL A 479 -1.89 2.07 -10.00
C VAL A 479 -0.96 0.90 -10.34
N ASN A 480 -0.30 0.30 -9.34
CA ASN A 480 0.57 -0.85 -9.54
C ASN A 480 -0.19 -2.09 -10.01
N GLN A 481 -1.40 -2.34 -9.50
CA GLN A 481 -2.29 -3.38 -10.03
C GLN A 481 -2.58 -3.17 -11.53
N TYR A 482 -2.93 -1.96 -11.92
CA TYR A 482 -3.21 -1.63 -13.32
C TYR A 482 -2.00 -1.84 -14.23
N ARG A 483 -0.79 -1.60 -13.70
CA ARG A 483 0.49 -1.88 -14.36
C ARG A 483 0.97 -3.33 -14.21
N ARG A 484 0.16 -4.21 -13.62
CA ARG A 484 0.45 -5.63 -13.35
C ARG A 484 1.67 -5.87 -12.44
N ARG A 485 2.01 -4.91 -11.61
CA ARG A 485 3.05 -5.00 -10.58
C ARG A 485 2.43 -5.46 -9.26
N TYR A 486 1.89 -6.70 -9.25
CA TYR A 486 1.02 -7.19 -8.16
C TYR A 486 1.70 -7.25 -6.80
N ASP A 487 2.98 -7.65 -6.76
CA ASP A 487 3.72 -7.73 -5.49
C ASP A 487 3.95 -6.34 -4.88
N LEU A 488 4.28 -5.34 -5.72
CA LEU A 488 4.34 -3.94 -5.26
C LEU A 488 2.98 -3.45 -4.78
N ALA A 489 1.90 -3.77 -5.48
CA ALA A 489 0.55 -3.41 -5.09
C ALA A 489 0.19 -4.02 -3.72
N LEU A 490 0.51 -5.29 -3.49
CA LEU A 490 0.30 -5.96 -2.20
C LEU A 490 1.12 -5.31 -1.08
N GLY A 491 2.38 -4.98 -1.32
CA GLY A 491 3.22 -4.28 -0.34
C GLY A 491 2.65 -2.91 0.05
N GLN A 492 2.16 -2.15 -0.92
CA GLN A 492 1.54 -0.84 -0.66
C GLN A 492 0.24 -0.97 0.15
N ILE A 493 -0.62 -1.92 -0.20
CA ILE A 493 -1.88 -2.08 0.50
C ILE A 493 -1.70 -2.66 1.91
N ASP A 494 -0.68 -3.47 2.13
CA ASP A 494 -0.32 -3.96 3.47
C ASP A 494 0.08 -2.79 4.38
N ARG A 495 0.82 -1.79 3.86
CA ARG A 495 1.13 -0.56 4.60
C ARG A 495 -0.13 0.24 4.96
N ALA A 496 -1.10 0.37 4.05
CA ALA A 496 -2.37 1.02 4.35
C ALA A 496 -3.09 0.31 5.52
N LEU A 497 -3.16 -1.03 5.51
CA LEU A 497 -3.81 -1.83 6.54
C LEU A 497 -3.05 -1.85 7.88
N GLU A 498 -1.72 -1.68 7.88
CA GLU A 498 -0.94 -1.48 9.11
C GLU A 498 -1.26 -0.13 9.77
N ILE A 499 -1.53 0.91 8.98
CA ILE A 499 -1.86 2.25 9.48
C ILE A 499 -3.32 2.30 9.93
N ASN A 500 -4.24 1.78 9.12
CA ASN A 500 -5.66 1.71 9.43
C ASN A 500 -6.20 0.29 9.25
N PRO A 501 -6.21 -0.52 10.33
CA PRO A 501 -6.70 -1.90 10.30
C PRO A 501 -8.21 -2.05 10.08
N SER A 502 -8.97 -0.98 10.02
CA SER A 502 -10.42 -0.97 9.74
C SER A 502 -10.77 -0.29 8.41
N ASP A 503 -9.78 -0.04 7.53
CA ASP A 503 -10.02 0.56 6.22
C ASP A 503 -10.65 -0.45 5.24
N VAL A 504 -11.96 -0.37 5.08
CA VAL A 504 -12.76 -1.28 4.22
C VAL A 504 -12.27 -1.32 2.78
N ASP A 505 -11.89 -0.17 2.22
CA ASP A 505 -11.40 -0.07 0.86
C ASP A 505 -10.04 -0.77 0.70
N SER A 506 -9.17 -0.68 1.70
CA SER A 506 -7.88 -1.39 1.68
C SER A 506 -8.08 -2.92 1.71
N TYR A 507 -9.05 -3.42 2.48
CA TYR A 507 -9.42 -4.86 2.42
C TYR A 507 -9.89 -5.26 1.01
N GLN A 508 -10.76 -4.44 0.42
CA GLN A 508 -11.28 -4.69 -0.93
C GLN A 508 -10.16 -4.63 -1.99
N VAL A 509 -9.32 -3.59 -1.97
CA VAL A 509 -8.21 -3.44 -2.93
C VAL A 509 -7.23 -4.61 -2.81
N ARG A 510 -6.89 -5.05 -1.58
CA ARG A 510 -6.03 -6.22 -1.38
C ARG A 510 -6.62 -7.48 -2.01
N GLY A 511 -7.89 -7.75 -1.73
CA GLY A 511 -8.61 -8.88 -2.35
C GLY A 511 -8.65 -8.77 -3.87
N ASN A 512 -8.91 -7.58 -4.39
CA ASN A 512 -8.94 -7.31 -5.82
C ASN A 512 -7.58 -7.57 -6.49
N VAL A 513 -6.48 -7.04 -5.92
CA VAL A 513 -5.12 -7.29 -6.41
C VAL A 513 -4.82 -8.79 -6.49
N LEU A 514 -5.20 -9.56 -5.45
CA LEU A 514 -5.02 -11.02 -5.42
C LEU A 514 -5.83 -11.72 -6.52
N VAL A 515 -7.08 -11.31 -6.77
CA VAL A 515 -7.88 -11.86 -7.88
C VAL A 515 -7.21 -11.59 -9.22
N TRP A 516 -6.76 -10.35 -9.45
CA TRP A 516 -6.09 -9.98 -10.70
C TRP A 516 -4.75 -10.69 -10.87
N ALA A 517 -4.05 -10.98 -9.78
CA ALA A 517 -2.82 -11.78 -9.79
C ALA A 517 -3.06 -13.29 -10.04
N GLY A 518 -4.32 -13.74 -10.14
CA GLY A 518 -4.67 -15.16 -10.30
C GLY A 518 -4.67 -15.95 -8.97
N ARG A 519 -4.67 -15.25 -7.82
CA ARG A 519 -4.62 -15.82 -6.46
C ARG A 519 -5.99 -15.73 -5.78
N ALA A 520 -7.05 -16.14 -6.49
CA ALA A 520 -8.45 -15.95 -6.08
C ALA A 520 -8.78 -16.60 -4.72
N ALA A 521 -8.19 -17.76 -4.39
CA ALA A 521 -8.40 -18.40 -3.09
C ALA A 521 -7.88 -17.55 -1.92
N GLU A 522 -6.74 -16.88 -2.10
CA GLU A 522 -6.16 -16.01 -1.09
C GLU A 522 -6.93 -14.68 -0.95
N ALA A 523 -7.69 -14.29 -1.98
CA ALA A 523 -8.50 -13.08 -1.96
C ALA A 523 -9.70 -13.18 -1.01
N LEU A 524 -10.33 -14.37 -0.89
CA LEU A 524 -11.59 -14.53 -0.17
C LEU A 524 -11.57 -14.02 1.27
N PRO A 525 -10.57 -14.35 2.12
CA PRO A 525 -10.55 -13.86 3.50
C PRO A 525 -10.52 -12.33 3.62
N TRP A 526 -9.90 -11.65 2.64
CA TRP A 526 -9.81 -10.19 2.60
C TRP A 526 -11.12 -9.55 2.15
N LEU A 527 -11.75 -10.12 1.13
CA LEU A 527 -13.05 -9.66 0.65
C LEU A 527 -14.15 -9.92 1.68
N GLU A 528 -14.13 -11.06 2.37
CA GLU A 528 -15.02 -11.33 3.49
C GLU A 528 -14.77 -10.38 4.68
N GLY A 529 -13.51 -10.04 4.95
CA GLY A 529 -13.13 -9.01 5.92
C GLY A 529 -13.73 -7.65 5.58
N SER A 530 -13.67 -7.23 4.32
CA SER A 530 -14.32 -6.01 3.84
C SER A 530 -15.83 -6.04 4.06
N LEU A 531 -16.52 -7.17 3.75
CA LEU A 531 -17.98 -7.30 4.01
C LEU A 531 -18.36 -7.30 5.49
N ARG A 532 -17.44 -7.58 6.39
CA ARG A 532 -17.69 -7.43 7.85
C ARG A 532 -17.71 -5.96 8.26
N LEU A 533 -16.85 -5.14 7.64
CA LEU A 533 -16.80 -3.69 7.88
C LEU A 533 -17.96 -2.97 7.18
N ASP A 534 -18.36 -3.47 6.01
CA ASP A 534 -19.50 -2.98 5.24
C ASP A 534 -20.16 -4.11 4.44
N ARG A 535 -21.28 -4.62 4.95
CA ARG A 535 -22.08 -5.68 4.28
C ARG A 535 -22.59 -5.26 2.91
N GLY A 536 -22.63 -3.96 2.65
CA GLY A 536 -23.12 -3.38 1.42
C GLY A 536 -22.05 -2.94 0.44
N HIS A 537 -20.77 -3.20 0.72
CA HIS A 537 -19.67 -2.68 -0.08
C HIS A 537 -19.67 -3.24 -1.51
N VAL A 538 -19.99 -2.38 -2.47
CA VAL A 538 -20.29 -2.78 -3.86
C VAL A 538 -19.05 -3.33 -4.56
N LEU A 539 -17.90 -2.63 -4.42
CA LEU A 539 -16.66 -3.06 -5.06
C LEU A 539 -16.16 -4.41 -4.51
N THR A 540 -16.50 -4.72 -3.25
CA THR A 540 -16.22 -6.04 -2.68
C THR A 540 -17.09 -7.11 -3.30
N ALA A 541 -18.39 -6.84 -3.50
CA ALA A 541 -19.28 -7.79 -4.17
C ALA A 541 -18.82 -8.06 -5.61
N GLN A 542 -18.38 -7.03 -6.32
CA GLN A 542 -17.77 -7.15 -7.65
C GLN A 542 -16.51 -8.04 -7.64
N SER A 543 -15.59 -7.79 -6.70
CA SER A 543 -14.36 -8.58 -6.59
C SER A 543 -14.65 -10.04 -6.19
N LEU A 544 -15.68 -10.27 -5.37
CA LEU A 544 -16.16 -11.63 -5.03
C LEU A 544 -16.75 -12.35 -6.23
N CYS A 545 -17.49 -11.67 -7.11
CA CYS A 545 -17.98 -12.25 -8.35
C CYS A 545 -16.82 -12.85 -9.17
N TRP A 546 -15.74 -12.10 -9.33
CA TRP A 546 -14.55 -12.56 -10.05
C TRP A 546 -13.81 -13.67 -9.30
N ALA A 547 -13.62 -13.53 -7.98
CA ALA A 547 -12.96 -14.55 -7.18
C ALA A 547 -13.69 -15.89 -7.23
N TYR A 548 -15.01 -15.88 -7.05
CA TYR A 548 -15.83 -17.09 -7.12
C TYR A 548 -15.82 -17.72 -8.50
N TYR A 549 -15.85 -16.91 -9.56
CA TYR A 549 -15.72 -17.41 -10.93
C TYR A 549 -14.42 -18.19 -11.14
N PHE A 550 -13.26 -17.60 -10.77
CA PHE A 550 -11.97 -18.27 -10.90
C PHE A 550 -11.80 -19.49 -10.00
N LEU A 551 -12.59 -19.61 -8.95
CA LEU A 551 -12.68 -20.80 -8.10
C LEU A 551 -13.72 -21.81 -8.56
N SER A 552 -14.30 -21.64 -9.75
CA SER A 552 -15.39 -22.47 -10.30
C SER A 552 -16.64 -22.53 -9.40
N ARG A 553 -16.82 -21.54 -8.53
CA ARG A 553 -18.00 -21.35 -7.68
C ARG A 553 -19.01 -20.45 -8.39
N TYR A 554 -19.50 -20.93 -9.54
CA TYR A 554 -20.26 -20.10 -10.49
C TYR A 554 -21.59 -19.60 -9.92
N LYS A 555 -22.26 -20.38 -9.05
CA LYS A 555 -23.49 -19.95 -8.40
C LYS A 555 -23.26 -18.73 -7.51
N GLU A 556 -22.25 -18.80 -6.66
CA GLU A 556 -21.87 -17.69 -5.77
C GLU A 556 -21.33 -16.48 -6.58
N ALA A 557 -20.67 -16.74 -7.72
CA ALA A 557 -20.25 -15.67 -8.62
C ALA A 557 -21.46 -14.90 -9.16
N VAL A 558 -22.51 -15.59 -9.59
CA VAL A 558 -23.76 -14.97 -10.06
C VAL A 558 -24.42 -14.17 -8.93
N GLU A 559 -24.58 -14.75 -7.74
CA GLU A 559 -25.18 -14.05 -6.60
C GLU A 559 -24.42 -12.78 -6.20
N ALA A 560 -23.09 -12.79 -6.30
CA ALA A 560 -22.26 -11.62 -6.03
C ALA A 560 -22.36 -10.56 -7.14
N GLY A 561 -22.41 -11.00 -8.40
CA GLY A 561 -22.61 -10.13 -9.57
C GLY A 561 -23.96 -9.42 -9.53
N ASP A 562 -25.05 -10.16 -9.25
CA ASP A 562 -26.39 -9.60 -9.12
C ASP A 562 -26.48 -8.56 -8.00
N ARG A 563 -25.84 -8.82 -6.84
CA ARG A 563 -25.73 -7.84 -5.76
C ARG A 563 -25.01 -6.57 -6.18
N THR A 564 -23.97 -6.68 -7.01
CA THR A 564 -23.25 -5.53 -7.56
C THR A 564 -24.16 -4.70 -8.47
N LEU A 565 -24.82 -5.36 -9.44
CA LEU A 565 -25.68 -4.69 -10.41
C LEU A 565 -26.90 -4.01 -9.78
N ALA A 566 -27.47 -4.62 -8.73
CA ALA A 566 -28.61 -4.04 -8.01
C ALA A 566 -28.28 -2.70 -7.33
N ARG A 567 -27.01 -2.45 -7.00
CA ARG A 567 -26.57 -1.25 -6.25
C ARG A 567 -25.82 -0.23 -7.11
N THR A 568 -25.24 -0.66 -8.23
CA THR A 568 -24.50 0.21 -9.15
C THR A 568 -25.04 0.09 -10.56
N PRO A 569 -26.06 0.88 -10.91
CA PRO A 569 -26.59 0.91 -12.27
C PRO A 569 -25.66 1.57 -13.28
N GLY A 570 -24.47 2.04 -12.84
CA GLY A 570 -23.49 2.71 -13.68
C GLY A 570 -22.88 1.80 -14.76
N ARG A 571 -22.59 2.38 -15.93
CA ARG A 571 -22.10 1.66 -17.12
C ARG A 571 -20.82 0.86 -16.84
N ASN A 572 -19.90 1.39 -16.04
CA ASN A 572 -18.61 0.74 -15.75
C ASN A 572 -18.78 -0.58 -15.02
N SER A 573 -19.58 -0.61 -13.94
CA SER A 573 -19.84 -1.86 -13.21
C SER A 573 -20.52 -2.89 -14.10
N GLN A 574 -21.46 -2.46 -14.95
CA GLN A 574 -22.13 -3.32 -15.91
C GLN A 574 -21.15 -3.95 -16.91
N THR A 575 -20.24 -3.16 -17.50
CA THR A 575 -19.26 -3.66 -18.48
C THR A 575 -18.25 -4.64 -17.88
N LEU A 576 -18.02 -4.60 -16.57
CA LEU A 576 -17.10 -5.50 -15.87
C LEU A 576 -17.79 -6.75 -15.31
N ILE A 577 -19.09 -6.69 -14.99
CA ILE A 577 -19.81 -7.81 -14.35
C ILE A 577 -20.50 -8.70 -15.36
N HIS A 578 -21.23 -8.15 -16.33
CA HIS A 578 -21.99 -8.97 -17.29
C HIS A 578 -21.15 -9.99 -18.06
N PRO A 579 -19.87 -9.74 -18.46
CA PRO A 579 -19.03 -10.77 -19.05
C PRO A 579 -18.78 -11.98 -18.13
N PHE A 580 -18.62 -11.74 -16.82
CA PHE A 580 -18.44 -12.81 -15.84
C PHE A 580 -19.74 -13.59 -15.60
N LEU A 581 -20.89 -12.90 -15.57
CA LEU A 581 -22.20 -13.56 -15.47
C LEU A 581 -22.45 -14.44 -16.69
N ALA A 582 -22.19 -13.92 -17.89
CA ALA A 582 -22.32 -14.69 -19.13
C ALA A 582 -21.46 -15.97 -19.09
N ALA A 583 -20.18 -15.82 -18.71
CA ALA A 583 -19.28 -16.96 -18.59
C ALA A 583 -19.72 -17.95 -17.49
N ALA A 584 -20.15 -17.46 -16.32
CA ALA A 584 -20.62 -18.30 -15.22
C ALA A 584 -21.89 -19.07 -15.59
N TYR A 585 -22.87 -18.44 -16.22
CA TYR A 585 -24.06 -19.10 -16.68
C TYR A 585 -23.75 -20.17 -17.75
N ALA A 586 -22.81 -19.87 -18.67
CA ALA A 586 -22.38 -20.83 -19.69
C ALA A 586 -21.70 -22.07 -19.07
N GLU A 587 -20.84 -21.87 -18.04
CA GLU A 587 -20.22 -22.97 -17.32
C GLU A 587 -21.24 -23.81 -16.53
N MET A 588 -22.34 -23.21 -16.08
CA MET A 588 -23.46 -23.89 -15.40
C MET A 588 -24.43 -24.59 -16.40
N GLY A 589 -24.20 -24.50 -17.71
CA GLY A 589 -25.11 -25.03 -18.75
C GLY A 589 -26.40 -24.22 -18.93
N ARG A 590 -26.49 -23.01 -18.34
CA ARG A 590 -27.65 -22.11 -18.43
C ARG A 590 -27.53 -21.22 -19.68
N SER A 591 -27.61 -21.82 -20.86
CA SER A 591 -27.32 -21.17 -22.15
C SER A 591 -28.22 -19.98 -22.46
N GLN A 592 -29.50 -20.01 -22.04
CA GLN A 592 -30.42 -18.90 -22.26
C GLN A 592 -30.04 -17.66 -21.43
N ASP A 593 -29.63 -17.85 -20.18
CA ASP A 593 -29.18 -16.76 -19.30
C ASP A 593 -27.85 -16.21 -19.80
N ALA A 594 -26.92 -17.08 -20.20
CA ALA A 594 -25.64 -16.69 -20.79
C ALA A 594 -25.83 -15.82 -22.05
N GLU A 595 -26.78 -16.18 -22.91
CA GLU A 595 -27.12 -15.39 -24.09
C GLU A 595 -27.74 -14.04 -23.73
N GLY A 596 -28.59 -13.99 -22.68
CA GLY A 596 -29.16 -12.75 -22.17
C GLY A 596 -28.06 -11.77 -21.75
N GLU A 597 -27.08 -12.26 -20.97
CA GLU A 597 -25.91 -11.48 -20.52
C GLU A 597 -25.04 -11.04 -21.72
N ARG A 598 -24.80 -11.92 -22.68
CA ARG A 598 -24.07 -11.61 -23.91
C ARG A 598 -24.70 -10.46 -24.70
N VAL A 599 -26.00 -10.44 -24.82
CA VAL A 599 -26.74 -9.35 -25.48
C VAL A 599 -26.54 -8.03 -24.77
N ILE A 600 -26.54 -8.03 -23.42
CA ILE A 600 -26.27 -6.83 -22.61
C ILE A 600 -24.85 -6.33 -22.86
N VAL A 601 -23.84 -7.22 -22.79
CA VAL A 601 -22.43 -6.88 -23.06
C VAL A 601 -22.27 -6.26 -24.44
N THR A 602 -22.86 -6.85 -25.47
CA THR A 602 -22.76 -6.36 -26.85
C THR A 602 -23.44 -4.99 -27.02
N ARG A 603 -24.53 -4.72 -26.29
CA ARG A 603 -25.19 -3.41 -26.28
C ARG A 603 -24.34 -2.35 -25.58
N LEU A 604 -23.75 -2.67 -24.44
CA LEU A 604 -22.90 -1.74 -23.67
C LEU A 604 -21.56 -1.50 -24.36
N SER A 605 -21.00 -2.51 -24.97
CA SER A 605 -19.68 -2.52 -25.63
C SER A 605 -19.76 -3.22 -26.99
N PRO A 606 -20.18 -2.50 -28.05
CA PRO A 606 -20.36 -3.11 -29.39
C PRO A 606 -19.07 -3.76 -29.95
N PHE A 607 -17.91 -3.31 -29.50
CA PHE A 607 -16.60 -3.83 -29.89
C PHE A 607 -15.96 -4.70 -28.79
N PHE A 608 -16.77 -5.29 -27.90
CA PHE A 608 -16.25 -6.17 -26.85
C PHE A 608 -15.44 -7.32 -27.47
N ASN A 609 -14.23 -7.49 -26.97
CA ASN A 609 -13.32 -8.55 -27.38
C ASN A 609 -12.97 -9.43 -26.18
N ALA A 610 -13.42 -10.68 -26.20
CA ALA A 610 -13.24 -11.63 -25.10
C ALA A 610 -11.75 -11.87 -24.75
N ARG A 611 -10.87 -11.92 -25.78
CA ARG A 611 -9.43 -12.14 -25.59
C ARG A 611 -8.75 -10.94 -24.91
N ILE A 612 -9.11 -9.72 -25.31
CA ILE A 612 -8.59 -8.49 -24.70
C ILE A 612 -9.09 -8.39 -23.25
N PHE A 613 -10.37 -8.70 -23.03
CA PHE A 613 -10.97 -8.67 -21.70
C PHE A 613 -10.31 -9.68 -20.76
N ALA A 614 -10.23 -10.95 -21.15
CA ALA A 614 -9.56 -11.99 -20.38
C ALA A 614 -8.05 -11.71 -20.22
N GLY A 615 -7.44 -11.08 -21.21
CA GLY A 615 -6.02 -10.70 -21.19
C GLY A 615 -5.62 -9.74 -20.07
N GLN A 616 -6.56 -9.14 -19.35
CA GLN A 616 -6.28 -8.24 -18.23
C GLN A 616 -5.77 -8.97 -16.97
N PHE A 617 -6.09 -10.26 -16.80
CA PHE A 617 -5.70 -11.05 -15.62
C PHE A 617 -4.24 -11.55 -15.70
N GLY A 618 -3.62 -11.72 -14.53
CA GLY A 618 -2.17 -11.90 -14.40
C GLY A 618 -1.66 -13.23 -14.90
N THR A 619 -2.33 -14.34 -14.56
CA THR A 619 -1.88 -15.69 -14.91
C THR A 619 -2.47 -16.19 -16.22
N GLN A 620 -1.73 -17.08 -16.92
CA GLN A 620 -2.24 -17.70 -18.14
C GLN A 620 -3.48 -18.55 -17.85
N GLU A 621 -3.48 -19.27 -16.74
CA GLU A 621 -4.59 -20.12 -16.30
C GLU A 621 -5.89 -19.31 -16.12
N ALA A 622 -5.83 -18.17 -15.42
CA ALA A 622 -7.00 -17.30 -15.24
C ALA A 622 -7.50 -16.74 -16.58
N ARG A 623 -6.59 -16.35 -17.47
CA ARG A 623 -6.93 -15.87 -18.81
C ARG A 623 -7.63 -16.93 -19.64
N ASP A 624 -7.10 -18.14 -19.67
CA ASP A 624 -7.64 -19.25 -20.46
C ASP A 624 -8.98 -19.69 -19.89
N HIS A 625 -9.13 -19.80 -18.55
CA HIS A 625 -10.38 -20.13 -17.90
C HIS A 625 -11.51 -19.13 -18.25
N LEU A 626 -11.23 -17.82 -18.13
CA LEU A 626 -12.23 -16.79 -18.47
C LEU A 626 -12.54 -16.78 -19.97
N LEU A 627 -11.51 -16.89 -20.82
CA LEU A 627 -11.70 -16.92 -22.28
C LEU A 627 -12.52 -18.12 -22.73
N GLU A 628 -12.32 -19.29 -22.11
CA GLU A 628 -13.11 -20.49 -22.40
C GLU A 628 -14.58 -20.30 -22.01
N GLY A 629 -14.86 -19.80 -20.80
CA GLY A 629 -16.21 -19.48 -20.35
C GLY A 629 -16.92 -18.47 -21.26
N LEU A 630 -16.21 -17.41 -21.66
CA LEU A 630 -16.74 -16.42 -22.60
C LEU A 630 -17.03 -17.01 -23.98
N LYS A 631 -16.17 -17.91 -24.48
CA LYS A 631 -16.43 -18.64 -25.74
C LYS A 631 -17.67 -19.53 -25.63
N LYS A 632 -17.84 -20.26 -24.51
CA LYS A 632 -19.04 -21.06 -24.22
C LYS A 632 -20.31 -20.19 -24.19
N ALA A 633 -20.21 -18.93 -23.72
CA ALA A 633 -21.26 -17.94 -23.73
C ALA A 633 -21.52 -17.32 -25.14
N GLY A 634 -20.78 -17.72 -26.18
CA GLY A 634 -20.95 -17.27 -27.56
C GLY A 634 -20.17 -16.00 -27.94
N PHE A 635 -19.20 -15.54 -27.12
CA PHE A 635 -18.29 -14.48 -27.54
C PHE A 635 -17.17 -15.02 -28.45
N ARG A 636 -16.73 -14.21 -29.41
CA ARG A 636 -15.69 -14.57 -30.38
C ARG A 636 -14.31 -14.01 -29.98
#